data_809f4a7a22760b2a9f7eb3d3e72ebe7b
#
_entry.id   809f4a7a22760b2a9f7eb3d3e72ebe7b
#
_cell.length_a   1.000
_cell.length_b   1.000
_cell.length_c   1.000
_cell.angle_alpha   90.00
_cell.angle_beta   90.00
_cell.angle_gamma   90.00
#
_symmetry.space_group_name_H-M   'P 1'
#
loop_
_entity.id
_entity.type
_entity.pdbx_description
1 polymer ?
#
loop_
_entity_poly.entity_id
_entity_poly.type
_entity_poly.pdbx_seq_one_letter_code
_entity_poly.pdbx_strand_id
1 'polypeptide(L)'
;MADVIKPQTNSTDEGEVPAVKVSVDVDPLETSEWIESLEYVIRSKGTDRAHFLLETLERLAAEKGVELPFQSNTPYINTIPTERQPAYPGNRELERRIKSIIRWNAMAMVVRANKHFEGLGGHISTFASSATLYEVGFQHFFRGRGESGYDGDHIYFQGHASPGMYARAFLEGRLTEENLKNFRREMQPEGGLSSYPHPWLMPSFWEYPTVSMGLGPIMSIYQARFNRYLENRGIKETANQRVWAFLGDGECDEPETLGAITMASREKLDNLIFVINCNLQRLDGPVRGNGKVIQELEAIFKGAGWNVIKVVWGEEWEPLLAADKTGLLSKRMMEVVDGQYQKYTGMPGSYIREHFFGKYPELLELVKGYSDERLEKMRRGGHDPEKVYAAYAQAMQQNGKPTVILAKTIKGYGLGESGEGRNIAHNKKKANEQELLEFRSRFGIPISDEDVGKMPFYKPPENSAEMKYLLAQREKLGGSLPSRPTATPKMEVPSFEDYRKIVERDYGKDLSTTMGVVRILSRLCKDKKIGKNVVPIVPDESRTFGMEGMFREVGIYAHAGQLYEPIDSDQLAYYKEAKNGQILEEGITEAGSMASFNAAGTAYSAHGVNMIPFFIYYSMFGFQRIGDLVWAAADMRAKGFMLGGTAGRTTLNGEGLQHQDGHSLLNAMAFPTVRAYDPAFNYETAVLIFDGLKKMYEEGETAIYYIMVGNENYAMAEMPEGSEEGIVKGMYRFRSRDVKNAKGRVQLFGSGAILNGVLKAQEILAEQYKVASDVWSVTSYTQLRREADDVRQWNVQHPQEKPRVSYLEETLNGVEGPFISASDYVMALGEQLTPWVPGRYRVLGTDGMGRSETREALRRHFGVDAESVTFAALSELADDGVFETKDLVKAQKSLGLDPEQPNALYE
;
A
#
# COMPACT_ATOMS: atom_id res chain seq x y z
N MET A 1 32.30 27.01 40.84
CA MET A 1 33.68 26.70 40.39
C MET A 1 33.54 25.96 39.09
N ALA A 2 33.80 26.65 38.00
CA ALA A 2 33.65 26.15 36.65
C ALA A 2 35.07 25.75 36.19
N ASP A 3 35.24 24.48 35.89
CA ASP A 3 36.46 24.02 35.25
C ASP A 3 36.25 23.96 33.74
N VAL A 4 37.00 24.83 33.08
CA VAL A 4 37.08 24.95 31.62
C VAL A 4 37.98 23.85 31.10
N ILE A 5 37.40 22.89 30.36
CA ILE A 5 38.15 21.89 29.61
C ILE A 5 38.63 22.54 28.29
N LYS A 6 39.96 22.70 28.16
CA LYS A 6 40.61 23.11 26.90
C LYS A 6 40.53 21.95 25.88
N PRO A 7 40.31 22.20 24.60
CA PRO A 7 40.40 21.17 23.58
C PRO A 7 41.86 20.77 23.32
N GLN A 8 42.15 19.48 23.43
CA GLN A 8 43.40 18.92 22.91
C GLN A 8 43.32 18.88 21.37
N THR A 9 44.29 19.51 20.76
CA THR A 9 44.59 19.39 19.33
C THR A 9 45.18 18.01 19.10
N ASN A 10 44.42 17.07 18.54
CA ASN A 10 45.01 15.85 18.00
C ASN A 10 45.46 16.08 16.57
N SER A 11 46.71 15.78 16.32
CA SER A 11 47.38 15.68 15.03
C SER A 11 46.56 14.81 14.07
N THR A 12 46.37 15.30 12.86
CA THR A 12 45.86 14.60 11.70
C THR A 12 46.77 13.42 11.38
N ASP A 13 46.34 12.23 11.79
CA ASP A 13 46.79 11.00 11.16
C ASP A 13 45.95 10.84 9.90
N GLU A 14 46.51 11.11 8.76
CA GLU A 14 45.92 10.78 7.46
C GLU A 14 45.87 9.26 7.38
N GLY A 15 44.74 8.68 7.78
CA GLY A 15 44.44 7.27 7.58
C GLY A 15 44.52 6.97 6.10
N GLU A 16 45.55 6.27 5.66
CA GLU A 16 45.65 5.65 4.35
C GLU A 16 44.38 4.83 4.14
N VAL A 17 43.55 5.26 3.20
CA VAL A 17 42.49 4.43 2.63
C VAL A 17 43.17 3.16 2.11
N PRO A 18 42.82 1.94 2.55
CA PRO A 18 43.48 0.74 2.10
C PRO A 18 43.38 0.69 0.57
N ALA A 19 44.54 0.79 -0.07
CA ALA A 19 44.64 0.66 -1.50
C ALA A 19 44.06 -0.70 -1.89
N VAL A 20 43.00 -0.70 -2.71
CA VAL A 20 42.52 -1.90 -3.37
C VAL A 20 43.71 -2.55 -4.02
N LYS A 21 44.14 -3.70 -3.52
CA LYS A 21 45.17 -4.51 -4.16
C LYS A 21 44.68 -4.83 -5.58
N VAL A 22 45.08 -4.05 -6.54
CA VAL A 22 44.98 -4.44 -7.95
C VAL A 22 45.93 -5.64 -8.07
N SER A 23 45.35 -6.84 -8.19
CA SER A 23 46.14 -8.03 -8.49
C SER A 23 46.76 -7.83 -9.88
N VAL A 24 48.06 -7.67 -9.89
CA VAL A 24 48.85 -7.66 -11.14
C VAL A 24 48.69 -9.07 -11.72
N ASP A 25 48.24 -9.16 -12.96
CA ASP A 25 48.19 -10.44 -13.69
C ASP A 25 49.62 -11.02 -13.77
N VAL A 26 49.83 -12.16 -13.12
CA VAL A 26 51.13 -12.79 -13.01
C VAL A 26 51.46 -13.66 -14.20
N ASP A 27 50.46 -14.05 -15.01
CA ASP A 27 50.58 -14.81 -16.23
C ASP A 27 49.54 -14.37 -17.29
N PRO A 28 49.80 -13.26 -18.01
CA PRO A 28 48.93 -12.72 -19.03
C PRO A 28 48.65 -13.69 -20.19
N LEU A 29 49.55 -14.64 -20.45
CA LEU A 29 49.36 -15.63 -21.49
C LEU A 29 48.29 -16.68 -21.09
N GLU A 30 48.41 -17.25 -19.89
CA GLU A 30 47.40 -18.15 -19.34
C GLU A 30 46.02 -17.48 -19.23
N THR A 31 45.98 -16.25 -18.79
CA THR A 31 44.73 -15.46 -18.73
C THR A 31 44.10 -15.30 -20.11
N SER A 32 44.91 -15.03 -21.16
CA SER A 32 44.42 -14.94 -22.53
C SER A 32 43.85 -16.26 -23.02
N GLU A 33 44.53 -17.37 -22.75
CA GLU A 33 44.06 -18.73 -23.15
C GLU A 33 42.70 -19.08 -22.50
N TRP A 34 42.50 -18.74 -21.22
CA TRP A 34 41.21 -18.95 -20.54
C TRP A 34 40.10 -18.10 -21.17
N ILE A 35 40.37 -16.82 -21.49
CA ILE A 35 39.43 -15.93 -22.16
C ILE A 35 39.06 -16.47 -23.54
N GLU A 36 40.02 -16.82 -24.37
CA GLU A 36 39.78 -17.36 -25.70
C GLU A 36 39.00 -18.67 -25.67
N SER A 37 39.27 -19.53 -24.68
CA SER A 37 38.54 -20.79 -24.48
C SER A 37 37.07 -20.53 -24.13
N LEU A 38 36.79 -19.55 -23.24
CA LEU A 38 35.43 -19.19 -22.91
C LEU A 38 34.69 -18.55 -24.09
N GLU A 39 35.36 -17.65 -24.85
CA GLU A 39 34.81 -17.05 -26.06
C GLU A 39 34.48 -18.12 -27.14
N TYR A 40 35.35 -19.10 -27.29
CA TYR A 40 35.09 -20.24 -28.18
C TYR A 40 33.84 -21.01 -27.76
N VAL A 41 33.65 -21.29 -26.45
CA VAL A 41 32.49 -22.00 -25.97
C VAL A 41 31.23 -21.15 -26.21
N ILE A 42 31.24 -19.87 -25.92
CA ILE A 42 30.12 -18.95 -26.16
C ILE A 42 29.72 -18.98 -27.64
N ARG A 43 30.71 -18.82 -28.53
CA ARG A 43 30.50 -18.78 -29.97
C ARG A 43 30.06 -20.13 -30.58
N SER A 44 30.63 -21.24 -30.13
CA SER A 44 30.43 -22.56 -30.76
C SER A 44 29.36 -23.42 -30.12
N LYS A 45 29.09 -23.25 -28.80
CA LYS A 45 28.15 -24.06 -27.99
C LYS A 45 27.00 -23.24 -27.35
N GLY A 46 27.06 -21.94 -27.47
CA GLY A 46 26.06 -21.05 -26.91
C GLY A 46 26.29 -20.69 -25.44
N THR A 47 25.47 -19.73 -24.98
CA THR A 47 25.55 -19.17 -23.63
C THR A 47 25.19 -20.14 -22.53
N ASP A 48 24.28 -21.07 -22.77
CA ASP A 48 23.85 -22.06 -21.76
C ASP A 48 25.00 -23.01 -21.37
N ARG A 49 25.82 -23.38 -22.35
CA ARG A 49 27.02 -24.19 -22.08
C ARG A 49 28.10 -23.40 -21.34
N ALA A 50 28.30 -22.14 -21.69
CA ALA A 50 29.22 -21.26 -20.98
C ALA A 50 28.77 -21.06 -19.52
N HIS A 51 27.48 -20.84 -19.29
CA HIS A 51 26.90 -20.73 -17.97
C HIS A 51 27.13 -21.96 -17.11
N PHE A 52 26.84 -23.15 -17.66
CA PHE A 52 27.07 -24.42 -16.96
C PHE A 52 28.55 -24.62 -16.58
N LEU A 53 29.49 -24.21 -17.46
CA LEU A 53 30.91 -24.33 -17.17
C LEU A 53 31.34 -23.39 -16.04
N LEU A 54 30.89 -22.13 -16.08
CA LEU A 54 31.19 -21.16 -15.05
C LEU A 54 30.66 -21.62 -13.68
N GLU A 55 29.39 -22.05 -13.59
CA GLU A 55 28.83 -22.61 -12.36
C GLU A 55 29.62 -23.82 -11.83
N THR A 56 30.08 -24.68 -12.76
CA THR A 56 30.86 -25.84 -12.38
C THR A 56 32.24 -25.46 -11.83
N LEU A 57 32.89 -24.46 -12.42
CA LEU A 57 34.16 -23.93 -11.96
C LEU A 57 34.05 -23.19 -10.62
N GLU A 58 33.02 -22.37 -10.44
CA GLU A 58 32.71 -21.72 -9.19
C GLU A 58 32.50 -22.72 -8.04
N ARG A 59 31.73 -23.78 -8.27
CA ARG A 59 31.52 -24.86 -7.31
C ARG A 59 32.82 -25.55 -6.95
N LEU A 60 33.63 -25.91 -7.96
CA LEU A 60 34.93 -26.57 -7.75
C LEU A 60 35.87 -25.66 -6.93
N ALA A 61 35.93 -24.37 -7.26
CA ALA A 61 36.74 -23.40 -6.54
C ALA A 61 36.31 -23.32 -5.06
N ALA A 62 35.00 -23.24 -4.80
CA ALA A 62 34.46 -23.23 -3.44
C ALA A 62 34.77 -24.54 -2.68
N GLU A 63 34.64 -25.71 -3.30
CA GLU A 63 35.01 -27.00 -2.72
C GLU A 63 36.50 -27.11 -2.38
N LYS A 64 37.36 -26.40 -3.11
CA LYS A 64 38.82 -26.32 -2.86
C LYS A 64 39.23 -25.19 -1.89
N GLY A 65 38.25 -24.48 -1.33
CA GLY A 65 38.50 -23.38 -0.37
C GLY A 65 39.07 -22.11 -1.01
N VAL A 66 38.91 -21.96 -2.33
CA VAL A 66 39.26 -20.71 -3.01
C VAL A 66 38.17 -19.70 -2.71
N GLU A 67 38.54 -18.57 -2.13
CA GLU A 67 37.64 -17.45 -1.90
C GLU A 67 37.33 -16.79 -3.24
N LEU A 68 36.11 -17.03 -3.72
CA LEU A 68 35.63 -16.43 -4.97
C LEU A 68 35.37 -14.94 -4.76
N PRO A 69 35.77 -14.07 -5.70
CA PRO A 69 35.40 -12.66 -5.63
C PRO A 69 33.89 -12.56 -5.77
N PHE A 70 33.21 -12.28 -4.66
CA PHE A 70 31.77 -12.04 -4.67
C PHE A 70 31.47 -10.75 -5.44
N GLN A 71 30.91 -10.88 -6.63
CA GLN A 71 30.38 -9.77 -7.42
C GLN A 71 28.90 -9.93 -7.59
N SER A 72 28.12 -9.23 -6.77
CA SER A 72 26.66 -9.11 -6.93
C SER A 72 26.28 -8.29 -8.17
N ASN A 73 27.24 -7.61 -8.78
CA ASN A 73 27.05 -6.64 -9.86
C ASN A 73 27.69 -7.07 -11.17
N THR A 74 27.04 -6.77 -12.28
CA THR A 74 27.63 -6.80 -13.61
C THR A 74 28.18 -5.43 -14.00
N PRO A 75 29.04 -5.31 -15.03
CA PRO A 75 29.53 -4.01 -15.49
C PRO A 75 28.41 -2.99 -15.71
N TYR A 76 28.73 -1.69 -15.59
CA TYR A 76 27.74 -0.60 -15.70
C TYR A 76 27.37 -0.30 -17.17
N ILE A 77 26.87 -1.35 -17.84
CA ILE A 77 26.43 -1.34 -19.25
C ILE A 77 25.04 -2.00 -19.35
N ASN A 78 24.48 -1.98 -20.55
CA ASN A 78 23.20 -2.63 -20.83
C ASN A 78 23.31 -4.16 -20.64
N THR A 79 22.29 -4.77 -20.05
CA THR A 79 22.24 -6.23 -19.88
C THR A 79 22.03 -6.95 -21.21
N ILE A 80 21.27 -6.35 -22.14
CA ILE A 80 21.00 -6.95 -23.45
C ILE A 80 21.96 -6.33 -24.48
N PRO A 81 22.92 -7.11 -24.99
CA PRO A 81 23.82 -6.62 -26.03
C PRO A 81 23.07 -6.42 -27.35
N THR A 82 23.58 -5.56 -28.21
CA THR A 82 22.93 -5.12 -29.47
C THR A 82 22.52 -6.29 -30.35
N GLU A 83 23.36 -7.32 -30.45
CA GLU A 83 23.17 -8.50 -31.29
C GLU A 83 21.98 -9.38 -30.83
N ARG A 84 21.52 -9.19 -29.59
CA ARG A 84 20.39 -9.94 -29.01
C ARG A 84 19.12 -9.10 -28.92
N GLN A 85 19.17 -7.85 -29.32
CA GLN A 85 18.00 -6.98 -29.29
C GLN A 85 17.04 -7.37 -30.40
N PRO A 86 15.75 -7.59 -30.12
CA PRO A 86 14.77 -7.78 -31.16
C PRO A 86 14.60 -6.50 -31.99
N ALA A 87 14.28 -6.64 -33.26
CA ALA A 87 13.98 -5.49 -34.13
C ALA A 87 12.81 -4.69 -33.57
N TYR A 88 12.95 -3.38 -33.58
CA TYR A 88 11.86 -2.49 -33.13
C TYR A 88 10.69 -2.54 -34.13
N PRO A 89 9.48 -2.93 -33.70
CA PRO A 89 8.38 -3.17 -34.64
C PRO A 89 7.58 -1.90 -35.01
N GLY A 90 7.82 -0.80 -34.28
CA GLY A 90 7.04 0.44 -34.40
C GLY A 90 7.55 1.43 -35.43
N ASN A 91 6.74 2.44 -35.71
CA ASN A 91 7.17 3.59 -36.48
C ASN A 91 7.82 4.65 -35.58
N ARG A 92 9.13 4.62 -35.48
CA ARG A 92 9.93 5.51 -34.60
C ARG A 92 9.63 6.98 -34.77
N GLU A 93 9.36 7.43 -36.04
CA GLU A 93 9.06 8.81 -36.30
C GLU A 93 7.71 9.25 -35.74
N LEU A 94 6.66 8.47 -36.04
CA LEU A 94 5.32 8.76 -35.52
C LEU A 94 5.29 8.68 -33.98
N GLU A 95 5.89 7.67 -33.39
CA GLU A 95 5.96 7.52 -31.92
C GLU A 95 6.75 8.64 -31.26
N ARG A 96 7.85 9.08 -31.87
CA ARG A 96 8.58 10.25 -31.40
C ARG A 96 7.71 11.51 -31.43
N ARG A 97 6.93 11.73 -32.47
CA ARG A 97 6.03 12.89 -32.61
C ARG A 97 4.88 12.81 -31.60
N ILE A 98 4.25 11.64 -31.43
CA ILE A 98 3.19 11.42 -30.42
C ILE A 98 3.74 11.69 -29.01
N LYS A 99 4.87 11.11 -28.65
CA LYS A 99 5.53 11.35 -27.37
C LYS A 99 5.86 12.83 -27.14
N SER A 100 6.31 13.53 -28.18
CA SER A 100 6.61 14.96 -28.11
C SER A 100 5.36 15.79 -27.82
N ILE A 101 4.23 15.47 -28.45
CA ILE A 101 2.94 16.14 -28.22
C ILE A 101 2.44 15.85 -26.80
N ILE A 102 2.55 14.61 -26.31
CA ILE A 102 2.18 14.26 -24.94
C ILE A 102 3.04 15.05 -23.95
N ARG A 103 4.37 15.16 -24.18
CA ARG A 103 5.26 15.97 -23.33
C ARG A 103 4.85 17.44 -23.29
N TRP A 104 4.50 18.01 -24.45
CA TRP A 104 4.02 19.38 -24.53
C TRP A 104 2.74 19.59 -23.71
N ASN A 105 1.72 18.76 -23.93
CA ASN A 105 0.43 18.90 -23.23
C ASN A 105 0.59 18.70 -21.71
N ALA A 106 1.42 17.74 -21.28
CA ALA A 106 1.71 17.53 -19.86
C ALA A 106 2.41 18.74 -19.23
N MET A 107 3.38 19.32 -19.94
CA MET A 107 4.05 20.54 -19.49
C MET A 107 3.10 21.75 -19.48
N ALA A 108 2.34 21.96 -20.55
CA ALA A 108 1.38 23.05 -20.66
C ALA A 108 0.36 22.99 -19.52
N MET A 109 -0.16 21.81 -19.18
CA MET A 109 -1.10 21.59 -18.09
C MET A 109 -0.51 22.04 -16.74
N VAL A 110 0.70 21.60 -16.40
CA VAL A 110 1.35 21.95 -15.11
C VAL A 110 1.69 23.45 -15.06
N VAL A 111 2.29 24.00 -16.14
CA VAL A 111 2.70 25.41 -16.16
C VAL A 111 1.49 26.35 -16.14
N ARG A 112 0.42 26.03 -16.90
CA ARG A 112 -0.83 26.80 -16.86
C ARG A 112 -1.46 26.80 -15.46
N ALA A 113 -1.56 25.63 -14.83
CA ALA A 113 -2.10 25.53 -13.49
C ALA A 113 -1.36 26.45 -12.50
N ASN A 114 -0.03 26.46 -12.54
CA ASN A 114 0.77 27.35 -11.68
C ASN A 114 0.72 28.83 -12.08
N LYS A 115 0.48 29.15 -13.37
CA LYS A 115 0.36 30.53 -13.84
C LYS A 115 -0.98 31.16 -13.43
N HIS A 116 -2.06 30.40 -13.49
CA HIS A 116 -3.41 30.88 -13.23
C HIS A 116 -3.84 30.73 -11.75
N PHE A 117 -3.26 29.75 -11.04
CA PHE A 117 -3.63 29.43 -9.66
C PHE A 117 -2.36 29.24 -8.82
N GLU A 118 -1.99 30.29 -8.10
CA GLU A 118 -0.78 30.25 -7.26
C GLU A 118 -0.88 29.17 -6.20
N GLY A 119 0.20 28.39 -6.03
CA GLY A 119 0.28 27.33 -5.04
C GLY A 119 -0.39 26.00 -5.44
N LEU A 120 -1.12 25.93 -6.57
CA LEU A 120 -1.79 24.70 -6.99
C LEU A 120 -0.80 23.56 -7.29
N GLY A 121 0.38 23.92 -7.77
CA GLY A 121 1.49 22.96 -7.90
C GLY A 121 1.42 22.09 -9.15
N GLY A 122 1.91 20.88 -8.99
CA GLY A 122 2.09 19.91 -10.06
C GLY A 122 3.58 19.65 -10.37
N HIS A 123 3.87 18.47 -10.85
CA HIS A 123 5.21 18.02 -11.18
C HIS A 123 5.26 17.55 -12.63
N ILE A 124 6.32 17.92 -13.34
CA ILE A 124 6.54 17.50 -14.73
C ILE A 124 7.82 16.68 -14.90
N SER A 125 8.79 16.87 -13.99
CA SER A 125 10.14 16.30 -14.15
C SER A 125 10.19 14.78 -14.18
N THR A 126 9.31 14.12 -13.39
CA THR A 126 9.21 12.66 -13.36
C THR A 126 8.68 12.12 -14.69
N PHE A 127 7.58 12.70 -15.22
CA PHE A 127 7.09 12.31 -16.53
C PHE A 127 8.09 12.64 -17.63
N ALA A 128 8.73 13.79 -17.55
CA ALA A 128 9.77 14.18 -18.51
C ALA A 128 10.89 13.13 -18.58
N SER A 129 11.30 12.56 -17.44
CA SER A 129 12.32 11.48 -17.41
C SER A 129 11.78 10.14 -17.92
N SER A 130 10.55 9.78 -17.59
CA SER A 130 9.96 8.45 -17.87
C SER A 130 9.14 8.36 -19.16
N ALA A 131 8.97 9.45 -19.90
CA ALA A 131 8.07 9.48 -21.06
C ALA A 131 8.37 8.41 -22.11
N THR A 132 9.63 8.04 -22.34
CA THR A 132 9.99 6.96 -23.29
C THR A 132 9.60 5.59 -22.74
N LEU A 133 9.76 5.38 -21.43
CA LEU A 133 9.36 4.14 -20.76
C LEU A 133 7.86 3.89 -20.93
N TYR A 134 7.04 4.92 -20.69
CA TYR A 134 5.59 4.83 -20.87
C TYR A 134 5.19 4.70 -22.34
N GLU A 135 5.80 5.49 -23.22
CA GLU A 135 5.43 5.46 -24.65
C GLU A 135 5.64 4.10 -25.27
N VAL A 136 6.80 3.46 -25.04
CA VAL A 136 7.08 2.10 -25.52
C VAL A 136 6.07 1.11 -24.93
N GLY A 137 5.74 1.24 -23.64
CA GLY A 137 4.73 0.43 -23.00
C GLY A 137 3.35 0.55 -23.65
N PHE A 138 2.88 1.78 -23.85
CA PHE A 138 1.57 2.04 -24.46
C PHE A 138 1.47 1.63 -25.93
N GLN A 139 2.55 1.72 -26.69
CA GLN A 139 2.56 1.36 -28.10
C GLN A 139 2.69 -0.14 -28.34
N HIS A 140 3.33 -0.91 -27.43
CA HIS A 140 3.73 -2.26 -27.77
C HIS A 140 3.42 -3.33 -26.71
N PHE A 141 3.16 -2.95 -25.45
CA PHE A 141 3.10 -3.93 -24.35
C PHE A 141 1.86 -3.88 -23.47
N PHE A 142 1.40 -2.69 -23.08
CA PHE A 142 0.31 -2.56 -22.12
C PHE A 142 -1.01 -2.94 -22.76
N ARG A 143 -1.57 -4.06 -22.33
CA ARG A 143 -2.80 -4.60 -22.87
C ARG A 143 -4.00 -4.12 -22.08
N GLY A 144 -4.97 -3.56 -22.78
CA GLY A 144 -6.28 -3.19 -22.23
C GLY A 144 -7.21 -4.41 -22.12
N ARG A 145 -8.44 -4.17 -21.71
CA ARG A 145 -9.42 -5.22 -21.43
C ARG A 145 -9.92 -5.95 -22.68
N GLY A 146 -9.96 -5.30 -23.84
CA GLY A 146 -10.43 -5.89 -25.11
C GLY A 146 -11.85 -6.41 -25.09
N GLU A 147 -12.27 -7.01 -26.22
CA GLU A 147 -13.59 -7.68 -26.35
C GLU A 147 -13.53 -9.19 -26.00
N SER A 148 -12.35 -9.74 -25.84
CA SER A 148 -12.11 -11.19 -25.71
C SER A 148 -12.32 -11.78 -24.30
N GLY A 149 -12.85 -11.01 -23.35
CA GLY A 149 -12.94 -11.42 -21.94
C GLY A 149 -11.62 -11.36 -21.18
N TYR A 150 -10.57 -10.81 -21.79
CA TYR A 150 -9.31 -10.52 -21.13
C TYR A 150 -9.46 -9.25 -20.29
N ASP A 151 -9.12 -9.32 -18.98
CA ASP A 151 -9.31 -8.20 -18.05
C ASP A 151 -8.24 -7.11 -18.15
N GLY A 152 -7.27 -7.23 -19.05
CA GLY A 152 -6.17 -6.28 -19.21
C GLY A 152 -5.00 -6.58 -18.27
N ASP A 153 -3.90 -5.85 -18.50
CA ASP A 153 -2.76 -5.83 -17.58
C ASP A 153 -3.01 -4.85 -16.44
N HIS A 154 -2.43 -5.13 -15.28
CA HIS A 154 -2.45 -4.22 -14.14
C HIS A 154 -1.25 -3.30 -14.21
N ILE A 155 -1.47 -1.98 -14.15
CA ILE A 155 -0.38 -1.01 -14.26
C ILE A 155 -0.44 -0.04 -13.09
N TYR A 156 0.58 -0.11 -12.24
CA TYR A 156 0.84 0.83 -11.17
C TYR A 156 1.69 1.97 -11.75
N PHE A 157 1.03 3.03 -12.19
CA PHE A 157 1.69 4.20 -12.76
C PHE A 157 2.41 4.97 -11.65
N GLN A 158 3.63 5.43 -11.89
CA GLN A 158 4.31 6.30 -10.92
C GLN A 158 3.51 7.59 -10.70
N GLY A 159 3.15 7.89 -9.45
CA GLY A 159 2.23 8.98 -9.11
C GLY A 159 2.59 10.33 -9.74
N HIS A 160 3.86 10.71 -9.65
CA HIS A 160 4.37 11.98 -10.21
C HIS A 160 4.39 12.02 -11.76
N ALA A 161 4.11 10.90 -12.44
CA ALA A 161 3.99 10.84 -13.90
C ALA A 161 2.56 11.07 -14.41
N SER A 162 1.57 11.24 -13.53
CA SER A 162 0.14 11.44 -13.87
C SER A 162 -0.13 12.49 -14.95
N PRO A 163 0.60 13.65 -15.02
CA PRO A 163 0.38 14.60 -16.10
C PRO A 163 0.55 14.02 -17.50
N GLY A 164 1.47 13.08 -17.67
CA GLY A 164 1.66 12.39 -18.95
C GLY A 164 0.51 11.48 -19.31
N MET A 165 -0.08 10.81 -18.32
CA MET A 165 -1.23 9.93 -18.50
C MET A 165 -2.47 10.75 -18.93
N TYR A 166 -2.70 11.90 -18.31
CA TYR A 166 -3.77 12.82 -18.69
C TYR A 166 -3.58 13.39 -20.09
N ALA A 167 -2.35 13.83 -20.39
CA ALA A 167 -2.02 14.33 -21.72
C ALA A 167 -2.23 13.28 -22.82
N ARG A 168 -1.91 12.01 -22.54
CA ARG A 168 -2.18 10.91 -23.46
C ARG A 168 -3.68 10.65 -23.60
N ALA A 169 -4.41 10.57 -22.49
CA ALA A 169 -5.86 10.37 -22.51
C ALA A 169 -6.61 11.50 -23.27
N PHE A 170 -6.08 12.72 -23.25
CA PHE A 170 -6.57 13.83 -24.06
C PHE A 170 -6.38 13.55 -25.57
N LEU A 171 -5.23 13.07 -26.00
CA LEU A 171 -5.02 12.67 -27.39
C LEU A 171 -5.96 11.53 -27.79
N GLU A 172 -6.14 10.55 -26.91
CA GLU A 172 -7.05 9.42 -27.13
C GLU A 172 -8.55 9.82 -27.11
N GLY A 173 -8.87 11.10 -26.85
CA GLY A 173 -10.24 11.61 -26.82
C GLY A 173 -11.05 11.26 -25.57
N ARG A 174 -10.40 10.76 -24.54
CA ARG A 174 -11.02 10.38 -23.25
C ARG A 174 -11.14 11.54 -22.26
N LEU A 175 -10.29 12.54 -22.42
CA LEU A 175 -10.32 13.79 -21.67
C LEU A 175 -10.47 14.98 -22.63
N THR A 176 -11.11 16.03 -22.14
CA THR A 176 -11.31 17.27 -22.89
C THR A 176 -10.21 18.28 -22.55
N GLU A 177 -10.10 19.33 -23.35
CA GLU A 177 -9.22 20.47 -23.05
C GLU A 177 -9.61 21.12 -21.70
N GLU A 178 -10.90 21.17 -21.37
CA GLU A 178 -11.38 21.73 -20.11
C GLU A 178 -10.95 20.88 -18.90
N ASN A 179 -10.96 19.53 -19.03
CA ASN A 179 -10.41 18.67 -17.99
C ASN A 179 -8.91 19.00 -17.73
N LEU A 180 -8.12 19.20 -18.79
CA LEU A 180 -6.69 19.55 -18.64
C LEU A 180 -6.50 20.93 -18.00
N LYS A 181 -7.34 21.93 -18.31
CA LYS A 181 -7.34 23.24 -17.64
C LYS A 181 -7.67 23.12 -16.16
N ASN A 182 -8.47 22.13 -15.77
CA ASN A 182 -8.87 21.83 -14.41
C ASN A 182 -7.95 20.80 -13.70
N PHE A 183 -6.70 20.70 -14.12
CA PHE A 183 -5.71 19.89 -13.41
C PHE A 183 -5.53 20.35 -11.96
N ARG A 184 -5.68 19.42 -11.00
CA ARG A 184 -5.70 19.68 -9.56
C ARG A 184 -6.83 20.60 -9.09
N ARG A 185 -7.90 20.69 -9.86
CA ARG A 185 -9.11 21.46 -9.55
C ARG A 185 -10.33 20.54 -9.60
N GLU A 186 -10.29 19.51 -8.76
CA GLU A 186 -11.23 18.38 -8.77
C GLU A 186 -12.70 18.76 -8.53
N MET A 187 -12.95 19.92 -7.90
CA MET A 187 -14.30 20.39 -7.54
C MET A 187 -14.97 21.23 -8.65
N GLN A 188 -14.41 21.28 -9.85
CA GLN A 188 -15.02 22.04 -10.93
C GLN A 188 -16.21 21.27 -11.55
N PRO A 189 -17.31 21.98 -11.92
CA PRO A 189 -18.51 21.36 -12.47
C PRO A 189 -18.26 20.51 -13.73
N GLU A 190 -17.33 20.93 -14.57
CA GLU A 190 -16.95 20.25 -15.80
C GLU A 190 -16.01 19.05 -15.57
N GLY A 191 -15.71 18.76 -14.29
CA GLY A 191 -14.78 17.72 -13.87
C GLY A 191 -13.33 18.20 -13.88
N GLY A 192 -12.65 17.97 -12.76
CA GLY A 192 -11.22 18.23 -12.57
C GLY A 192 -10.42 16.95 -12.63
N LEU A 193 -9.10 17.11 -12.75
CA LEU A 193 -8.17 15.99 -12.73
C LEU A 193 -7.46 15.91 -11.38
N SER A 194 -7.38 14.70 -10.82
CA SER A 194 -6.70 14.46 -9.55
C SER A 194 -5.20 14.74 -9.64
N SER A 195 -4.60 15.07 -8.50
CA SER A 195 -3.16 15.37 -8.41
C SER A 195 -2.28 14.19 -8.75
N TYR A 196 -2.70 13.00 -8.33
CA TYR A 196 -2.06 11.71 -8.52
C TYR A 196 -3.12 10.67 -8.91
N PRO A 197 -2.74 9.42 -9.21
CA PRO A 197 -3.70 8.35 -9.40
C PRO A 197 -4.55 8.13 -8.14
N HIS A 198 -5.85 8.45 -8.22
CA HIS A 198 -6.83 8.28 -7.16
C HIS A 198 -8.12 7.68 -7.69
N PRO A 199 -8.35 6.37 -7.51
CA PRO A 199 -9.59 5.70 -7.91
C PRO A 199 -10.84 6.27 -7.23
N TRP A 200 -10.71 6.82 -6.03
CA TRP A 200 -11.81 7.48 -5.33
C TRP A 200 -12.32 8.72 -6.08
N LEU A 201 -11.40 9.53 -6.57
CA LEU A 201 -11.69 10.81 -7.24
C LEU A 201 -12.00 10.65 -8.73
N MET A 202 -11.36 9.68 -9.40
CA MET A 202 -11.55 9.38 -10.81
C MET A 202 -11.86 7.88 -11.02
N PRO A 203 -13.05 7.40 -10.57
CA PRO A 203 -13.33 5.98 -10.40
C PRO A 203 -13.38 5.15 -11.68
N SER A 204 -13.61 5.75 -12.83
CA SER A 204 -13.59 5.07 -14.13
C SER A 204 -12.22 5.16 -14.84
N PHE A 205 -11.30 5.94 -14.29
CA PHE A 205 -10.00 6.21 -14.91
C PHE A 205 -8.87 5.47 -14.22
N TRP A 206 -8.63 5.74 -12.92
CA TRP A 206 -7.54 5.14 -12.17
C TRP A 206 -7.93 3.81 -11.53
N GLU A 207 -7.05 2.83 -11.61
CA GLU A 207 -7.25 1.52 -10.97
C GLU A 207 -6.54 1.43 -9.62
N TYR A 208 -5.32 1.97 -9.52
CA TYR A 208 -4.47 1.91 -8.34
C TYR A 208 -4.00 3.30 -7.90
N PRO A 209 -4.08 3.64 -6.59
CA PRO A 209 -3.48 4.86 -6.07
C PRO A 209 -1.97 4.68 -5.94
N THR A 210 -1.22 5.69 -6.35
CA THR A 210 0.24 5.68 -6.25
C THR A 210 0.75 7.09 -5.99
N VAL A 211 1.68 7.22 -5.03
CA VAL A 211 2.24 8.51 -4.61
C VAL A 211 3.76 8.49 -4.44
N SER A 212 4.47 7.46 -4.90
CA SER A 212 5.92 7.27 -4.74
C SER A 212 6.38 7.13 -3.27
N MET A 213 5.60 6.37 -2.47
CA MET A 213 5.86 6.09 -1.05
C MET A 213 5.98 4.57 -0.78
N GLY A 214 6.35 3.79 -1.78
CA GLY A 214 6.53 2.35 -1.66
C GLY A 214 5.24 1.52 -1.71
N LEU A 215 4.04 2.12 -1.61
CA LEU A 215 2.77 1.40 -1.59
C LEU A 215 2.45 0.73 -2.93
N GLY A 216 2.73 1.42 -4.05
CA GLY A 216 2.58 0.84 -5.39
C GLY A 216 3.38 -0.45 -5.57
N PRO A 217 4.69 -0.46 -5.28
CA PRO A 217 5.52 -1.67 -5.32
C PRO A 217 4.96 -2.83 -4.49
N ILE A 218 4.70 -2.65 -3.20
CA ILE A 218 4.20 -3.74 -2.37
C ILE A 218 2.83 -4.24 -2.84
N MET A 219 1.88 -3.35 -3.13
CA MET A 219 0.57 -3.74 -3.64
C MET A 219 0.67 -4.51 -4.97
N SER A 220 1.58 -4.12 -5.86
CA SER A 220 1.76 -4.79 -7.16
C SER A 220 2.31 -6.22 -7.01
N ILE A 221 3.18 -6.47 -6.04
CA ILE A 221 3.68 -7.82 -5.71
C ILE A 221 2.52 -8.71 -5.28
N TYR A 222 1.70 -8.24 -4.33
CA TYR A 222 0.56 -9.03 -3.84
C TYR A 222 -0.58 -9.11 -4.85
N GLN A 223 -0.75 -8.13 -5.74
CA GLN A 223 -1.65 -8.23 -6.88
C GLN A 223 -1.19 -9.35 -7.85
N ALA A 224 0.09 -9.40 -8.17
CA ALA A 224 0.64 -10.46 -9.03
C ALA A 224 0.46 -11.85 -8.42
N ARG A 225 0.64 -11.99 -7.10
CA ARG A 225 0.37 -13.22 -6.34
C ARG A 225 -1.11 -13.55 -6.33
N PHE A 226 -1.98 -12.54 -6.15
CA PHE A 226 -3.42 -12.74 -6.14
C PHE A 226 -3.96 -13.17 -7.52
N ASN A 227 -3.37 -12.70 -8.60
CA ASN A 227 -3.68 -13.23 -9.94
C ASN A 227 -3.39 -14.75 -10.01
N ARG A 228 -2.25 -15.20 -9.48
CA ARG A 228 -1.92 -16.63 -9.40
C ARG A 228 -2.87 -17.41 -8.48
N TYR A 229 -3.31 -16.80 -7.39
CA TYR A 229 -4.31 -17.36 -6.49
C TYR A 229 -5.65 -17.60 -7.20
N LEU A 230 -6.15 -16.63 -7.96
CA LEU A 230 -7.39 -16.76 -8.74
C LEU A 230 -7.27 -17.87 -9.80
N GLU A 231 -6.14 -17.92 -10.52
CA GLU A 231 -5.85 -18.96 -11.51
C GLU A 231 -5.80 -20.34 -10.89
N ASN A 232 -4.98 -20.53 -9.86
CA ASN A 232 -4.75 -21.83 -9.22
C ASN A 232 -6.02 -22.38 -8.54
N ARG A 233 -6.95 -21.51 -8.16
CA ARG A 233 -8.25 -21.89 -7.61
C ARG A 233 -9.34 -22.06 -8.68
N GLY A 234 -9.02 -21.82 -9.93
CA GLY A 234 -9.98 -21.92 -11.04
C GLY A 234 -11.14 -20.92 -10.94
N ILE A 235 -10.89 -19.74 -10.33
CA ILE A 235 -11.87 -18.66 -10.20
C ILE A 235 -11.85 -17.78 -11.44
N LYS A 236 -10.66 -17.46 -11.95
CA LYS A 236 -10.46 -16.60 -13.11
C LYS A 236 -9.21 -17.01 -13.88
N GLU A 237 -9.23 -16.93 -15.20
CA GLU A 237 -8.05 -17.12 -16.06
C GLU A 237 -7.21 -15.85 -16.06
N THR A 238 -6.05 -15.90 -15.42
CA THR A 238 -5.14 -14.77 -15.23
C THR A 238 -3.70 -15.05 -15.64
N ALA A 239 -3.41 -16.26 -16.17
CA ALA A 239 -2.05 -16.71 -16.53
C ALA A 239 -1.33 -15.74 -17.47
N ASN A 240 -2.07 -15.11 -18.39
CA ASN A 240 -1.52 -14.18 -19.38
C ASN A 240 -1.46 -12.72 -18.92
N GLN A 241 -2.06 -12.38 -17.77
CA GLN A 241 -2.03 -11.01 -17.24
C GLN A 241 -0.64 -10.66 -16.72
N ARG A 242 -0.23 -9.42 -16.94
CA ARG A 242 1.00 -8.85 -16.38
C ARG A 242 0.65 -7.78 -15.36
N VAL A 243 1.50 -7.68 -14.36
CA VAL A 243 1.48 -6.59 -13.38
C VAL A 243 2.74 -5.77 -13.58
N TRP A 244 2.56 -4.53 -14.01
CA TRP A 244 3.63 -3.57 -14.22
C TRP A 244 3.63 -2.56 -13.07
N ALA A 245 4.78 -2.32 -12.47
CA ALA A 245 4.94 -1.28 -11.48
C ALA A 245 6.05 -0.30 -11.88
N PHE A 246 5.68 0.97 -12.01
CA PHE A 246 6.59 2.07 -12.31
C PHE A 246 6.92 2.82 -11.04
N LEU A 247 8.19 2.87 -10.69
CA LEU A 247 8.66 3.51 -9.46
C LEU A 247 9.95 4.30 -9.69
N GLY A 248 10.27 5.19 -8.78
CA GLY A 248 11.52 5.94 -8.78
C GLY A 248 12.63 5.22 -8.04
N ASP A 249 13.88 5.51 -8.42
CA ASP A 249 15.05 5.02 -7.70
C ASP A 249 15.11 5.51 -6.24
N GLY A 250 14.69 6.76 -5.98
CA GLY A 250 14.57 7.29 -4.64
C GLY A 250 13.43 6.66 -3.82
N GLU A 251 12.38 6.15 -4.46
CA GLU A 251 11.29 5.41 -3.81
C GLU A 251 11.76 4.06 -3.24
N CYS A 252 12.89 3.54 -3.72
CA CYS A 252 13.49 2.33 -3.16
C CYS A 252 14.14 2.54 -1.77
N ASP A 253 14.14 3.75 -1.24
CA ASP A 253 14.47 4.02 0.17
C ASP A 253 13.31 3.63 1.11
N GLU A 254 12.06 3.51 0.60
CA GLU A 254 10.91 3.07 1.39
C GLU A 254 10.97 1.56 1.67
N PRO A 255 10.81 1.14 2.95
CA PRO A 255 10.81 -0.28 3.30
C PRO A 255 9.78 -1.11 2.54
N GLU A 256 8.62 -0.54 2.25
CA GLU A 256 7.52 -1.18 1.52
C GLU A 256 7.93 -1.54 0.09
N THR A 257 8.82 -0.77 -0.54
CA THR A 257 9.31 -1.05 -1.89
C THR A 257 10.11 -2.35 -1.95
N LEU A 258 10.93 -2.62 -0.94
CA LEU A 258 11.86 -3.76 -0.91
C LEU A 258 11.37 -4.91 0.00
N GLY A 259 10.39 -4.66 0.85
CA GLY A 259 10.01 -5.58 1.92
C GLY A 259 9.48 -6.94 1.46
N ALA A 260 8.90 -7.03 0.26
CA ALA A 260 8.29 -8.27 -0.24
C ALA A 260 8.97 -8.85 -1.48
N ILE A 261 10.12 -8.34 -1.92
CA ILE A 261 10.78 -8.78 -3.15
C ILE A 261 11.25 -10.25 -3.11
N THR A 262 11.64 -10.74 -1.93
CA THR A 262 12.03 -12.15 -1.74
C THR A 262 10.82 -13.07 -1.86
N MET A 263 9.64 -12.65 -1.39
CA MET A 263 8.39 -13.38 -1.55
C MET A 263 8.03 -13.52 -3.04
N ALA A 264 8.16 -12.44 -3.81
CA ALA A 264 7.88 -12.47 -5.25
C ALA A 264 8.69 -13.54 -5.99
N SER A 265 9.95 -13.72 -5.64
CA SER A 265 10.81 -14.78 -6.17
C SER A 265 10.41 -16.17 -5.71
N ARG A 266 10.16 -16.34 -4.40
CA ARG A 266 9.74 -17.62 -3.80
C ARG A 266 8.44 -18.12 -4.44
N GLU A 267 7.49 -17.23 -4.68
CA GLU A 267 6.21 -17.51 -5.34
C GLU A 267 6.33 -17.58 -6.88
N LYS A 268 7.54 -17.38 -7.43
CA LYS A 268 7.81 -17.44 -8.88
C LYS A 268 6.89 -16.51 -9.70
N LEU A 269 6.72 -15.27 -9.25
CA LEU A 269 5.81 -14.30 -9.89
C LEU A 269 6.38 -13.75 -11.20
N ASP A 270 6.50 -14.59 -12.23
CA ASP A 270 6.98 -14.21 -13.57
C ASP A 270 5.98 -13.36 -14.38
N ASN A 271 4.83 -13.06 -13.78
CA ASN A 271 3.86 -12.10 -14.26
C ASN A 271 4.09 -10.67 -13.71
N LEU A 272 5.12 -10.46 -12.88
CA LEU A 272 5.46 -9.19 -12.24
C LEU A 272 6.67 -8.53 -12.89
N ILE A 273 6.53 -7.26 -13.28
CA ILE A 273 7.59 -6.47 -13.92
C ILE A 273 7.70 -5.12 -13.22
N PHE A 274 8.84 -4.85 -12.59
CA PHE A 274 9.18 -3.53 -12.06
C PHE A 274 9.97 -2.75 -13.11
N VAL A 275 9.62 -1.48 -13.30
CA VAL A 275 10.34 -0.53 -14.13
C VAL A 275 10.79 0.63 -13.25
N ILE A 276 12.07 0.62 -12.87
CA ILE A 276 12.64 1.65 -12.00
C ILE A 276 13.22 2.76 -12.86
N ASN A 277 12.62 3.94 -12.75
CA ASN A 277 13.07 5.17 -13.39
C ASN A 277 14.26 5.72 -12.63
N CYS A 278 15.48 5.26 -12.99
CA CYS A 278 16.73 5.64 -12.35
C CYS A 278 17.24 7.00 -12.90
N ASN A 279 16.61 8.06 -12.45
CA ASN A 279 17.02 9.43 -12.80
C ASN A 279 18.11 9.99 -11.87
N LEU A 280 18.57 9.22 -10.90
CA LEU A 280 19.65 9.46 -9.94
C LEU A 280 19.37 10.59 -8.93
N GLN A 281 18.16 11.14 -8.88
CA GLN A 281 17.83 12.32 -8.06
C GLN A 281 16.60 12.14 -7.19
N ARG A 282 16.74 12.51 -5.92
CA ARG A 282 15.64 12.77 -4.98
C ARG A 282 15.19 14.23 -5.08
N LEU A 283 14.44 14.66 -4.04
CA LEU A 283 13.96 16.02 -3.90
C LEU A 283 15.11 17.02 -3.71
N ASP A 284 16.02 16.71 -2.81
CA ASP A 284 17.08 17.61 -2.36
C ASP A 284 18.41 17.42 -3.09
N GLY A 285 18.63 16.27 -3.70
CA GLY A 285 19.91 15.95 -4.31
C GLY A 285 19.96 14.55 -4.95
N PRO A 286 21.16 14.00 -5.16
CA PRO A 286 21.30 12.66 -5.72
C PRO A 286 20.80 11.58 -4.75
N VAL A 287 20.26 10.47 -5.29
CA VAL A 287 19.85 9.30 -4.49
C VAL A 287 21.06 8.70 -3.78
N ARG A 288 22.15 8.48 -4.53
CA ARG A 288 23.43 7.96 -3.99
C ARG A 288 24.59 8.80 -4.56
N GLY A 289 24.88 9.94 -3.92
CA GLY A 289 25.89 10.88 -4.45
C GLY A 289 27.25 10.26 -4.67
N ASN A 290 27.80 9.58 -3.66
CA ASN A 290 29.11 8.92 -3.68
C ASN A 290 29.01 7.43 -4.08
N GLY A 291 27.85 6.92 -4.41
CA GLY A 291 27.60 5.55 -4.81
C GLY A 291 27.01 5.44 -6.20
N LYS A 292 26.38 4.28 -6.47
CA LYS A 292 25.67 3.98 -7.72
C LYS A 292 24.36 3.25 -7.40
N VAL A 293 23.24 3.93 -7.44
CA VAL A 293 21.93 3.35 -7.11
C VAL A 293 21.58 2.17 -8.01
N ILE A 294 21.92 2.22 -9.31
CA ILE A 294 21.65 1.11 -10.24
C ILE A 294 22.38 -0.16 -9.84
N GLN A 295 23.65 -0.03 -9.38
CA GLN A 295 24.44 -1.18 -8.94
C GLN A 295 23.98 -1.71 -7.58
N GLU A 296 23.59 -0.83 -6.67
CA GLU A 296 22.98 -1.20 -5.40
C GLU A 296 21.68 -1.99 -5.62
N LEU A 297 20.78 -1.46 -6.44
CA LEU A 297 19.51 -2.14 -6.76
C LEU A 297 19.74 -3.44 -7.54
N GLU A 298 20.71 -3.49 -8.47
CA GLU A 298 21.07 -4.75 -9.14
C GLU A 298 21.43 -5.82 -8.12
N ALA A 299 22.28 -5.49 -7.15
CA ALA A 299 22.70 -6.43 -6.12
C ALA A 299 21.54 -6.91 -5.26
N ILE A 300 20.67 -5.99 -4.82
CA ILE A 300 19.49 -6.29 -4.00
C ILE A 300 18.55 -7.23 -4.73
N PHE A 301 18.13 -6.90 -5.96
CA PHE A 301 17.17 -7.71 -6.71
C PHE A 301 17.73 -9.04 -7.17
N LYS A 302 19.01 -9.11 -7.55
CA LYS A 302 19.68 -10.39 -7.84
C LYS A 302 19.76 -11.27 -6.60
N GLY A 303 20.14 -10.69 -5.45
CA GLY A 303 20.15 -11.40 -4.16
C GLY A 303 18.78 -11.92 -3.74
N ALA A 304 17.71 -11.20 -4.11
CA ALA A 304 16.33 -11.64 -3.93
C ALA A 304 15.85 -12.65 -5.00
N GLY A 305 16.64 -13.00 -5.99
CA GLY A 305 16.32 -14.01 -7.01
C GLY A 305 15.57 -13.50 -8.24
N TRP A 306 15.53 -12.20 -8.48
CA TRP A 306 14.88 -11.57 -9.64
C TRP A 306 15.76 -11.62 -10.90
N ASN A 307 15.11 -11.58 -12.06
CA ASN A 307 15.77 -11.17 -13.30
C ASN A 307 16.03 -9.68 -13.27
N VAL A 308 17.26 -9.25 -13.49
CA VAL A 308 17.63 -7.83 -13.51
C VAL A 308 18.06 -7.44 -14.91
N ILE A 309 17.41 -6.44 -15.50
CA ILE A 309 17.73 -5.90 -16.82
C ILE A 309 18.13 -4.43 -16.65
N LYS A 310 19.40 -4.13 -16.91
CA LYS A 310 19.91 -2.75 -16.91
C LYS A 310 19.79 -2.14 -18.29
N VAL A 311 19.24 -0.91 -18.35
CA VAL A 311 19.10 -0.08 -19.55
C VAL A 311 19.78 1.26 -19.26
N VAL A 312 21.11 1.28 -19.41
CA VAL A 312 21.97 2.36 -18.94
C VAL A 312 22.33 3.35 -20.05
N TRP A 313 22.73 2.83 -21.23
CA TRP A 313 23.27 3.61 -22.34
C TRP A 313 22.41 3.48 -23.59
N GLY A 314 22.25 4.61 -24.33
CA GLY A 314 21.59 4.63 -25.62
C GLY A 314 22.48 4.11 -26.76
N GLU A 315 21.90 4.00 -27.96
CA GLU A 315 22.57 3.46 -29.14
C GLU A 315 23.88 4.20 -29.49
N GLU A 316 24.01 5.48 -29.15
CA GLU A 316 25.18 6.29 -29.46
C GLU A 316 26.44 5.81 -28.73
N TRP A 317 26.31 5.06 -27.63
CA TRP A 317 27.41 4.50 -26.86
C TRP A 317 27.94 3.16 -27.43
N GLU A 318 27.13 2.48 -28.23
CA GLU A 318 27.46 1.15 -28.78
C GLU A 318 28.74 1.11 -29.61
N PRO A 319 28.96 2.07 -30.55
CA PRO A 319 30.20 2.10 -31.33
C PRO A 319 31.46 2.28 -30.45
N LEU A 320 31.34 3.04 -29.35
CA LEU A 320 32.46 3.23 -28.42
C LEU A 320 32.75 1.98 -27.60
N LEU A 321 31.68 1.32 -27.11
CA LEU A 321 31.81 0.05 -26.39
C LEU A 321 32.36 -1.07 -27.26
N ALA A 322 31.94 -1.14 -28.53
CA ALA A 322 32.46 -2.12 -29.48
C ALA A 322 33.93 -1.88 -29.88
N ALA A 323 34.35 -0.60 -29.87
CA ALA A 323 35.75 -0.22 -30.17
C ALA A 323 36.67 -0.36 -28.97
N ASP A 324 36.16 -0.41 -27.74
CA ASP A 324 36.93 -0.57 -26.51
C ASP A 324 37.32 -2.04 -26.26
N LYS A 325 38.35 -2.48 -26.95
CA LYS A 325 38.88 -3.84 -26.80
C LYS A 325 39.57 -4.12 -25.47
N THR A 326 39.90 -3.11 -24.72
CA THR A 326 40.62 -3.21 -23.45
C THR A 326 39.69 -3.23 -22.23
N GLY A 327 38.39 -2.95 -22.43
CA GLY A 327 37.42 -2.81 -21.35
C GLY A 327 37.58 -1.54 -20.50
N LEU A 328 38.48 -0.63 -20.95
CA LEU A 328 38.81 0.58 -20.18
C LEU A 328 37.64 1.57 -20.11
N LEU A 329 36.79 1.64 -21.14
CA LEU A 329 35.57 2.45 -21.13
C LEU A 329 34.58 1.89 -20.12
N SER A 330 34.35 0.58 -20.12
CA SER A 330 33.50 -0.10 -19.14
C SER A 330 34.02 0.12 -17.70
N LYS A 331 35.35 0.01 -17.50
CA LYS A 331 35.96 0.31 -16.22
C LYS A 331 35.69 1.77 -15.80
N ARG A 332 35.90 2.73 -16.73
CA ARG A 332 35.61 4.15 -16.45
C ARG A 332 34.14 4.39 -16.09
N MET A 333 33.22 3.72 -16.76
CA MET A 333 31.80 3.76 -16.43
C MET A 333 31.50 3.23 -15.01
N MET A 334 32.26 2.24 -14.55
CA MET A 334 32.15 1.72 -13.18
C MET A 334 32.76 2.66 -12.13
N GLU A 335 33.81 3.40 -12.42
CA GLU A 335 34.46 4.31 -11.50
C GLU A 335 33.65 5.56 -11.17
N VAL A 336 32.85 6.04 -12.14
CA VAL A 336 32.07 7.29 -11.98
C VAL A 336 30.88 7.10 -11.06
N VAL A 337 30.80 7.85 -9.98
CA VAL A 337 29.67 7.86 -9.04
C VAL A 337 28.47 8.66 -9.56
N ASP A 338 27.29 8.43 -9.01
CA ASP A 338 26.04 9.04 -9.49
C ASP A 338 26.04 10.57 -9.44
N GLY A 339 26.60 11.17 -8.39
CA GLY A 339 26.74 12.62 -8.29
C GLY A 339 27.57 13.21 -9.43
N GLN A 340 28.61 12.49 -9.89
CA GLN A 340 29.40 12.92 -11.04
C GLN A 340 28.65 12.69 -12.38
N TYR A 341 27.89 11.60 -12.50
CA TYR A 341 27.01 11.40 -13.66
C TYR A 341 25.94 12.50 -13.76
N GLN A 342 25.39 12.93 -12.63
CA GLN A 342 24.48 14.07 -12.59
C GLN A 342 25.17 15.36 -13.07
N LYS A 343 26.42 15.60 -12.61
CA LYS A 343 27.23 16.75 -13.06
C LYS A 343 27.41 16.73 -14.58
N TYR A 344 27.79 15.59 -15.15
CA TYR A 344 27.98 15.47 -16.62
C TYR A 344 26.70 15.77 -17.43
N THR A 345 25.52 15.53 -16.87
CA THR A 345 24.25 15.83 -17.56
C THR A 345 24.05 17.34 -17.79
N GLY A 346 24.49 18.16 -16.85
CA GLY A 346 24.33 19.61 -16.92
C GLY A 346 25.56 20.38 -17.43
N MET A 347 26.56 19.69 -17.99
CA MET A 347 27.80 20.31 -18.46
C MET A 347 27.97 20.14 -19.98
N PRO A 348 28.66 21.08 -20.66
CA PRO A 348 28.89 20.98 -22.07
C PRO A 348 29.78 19.78 -22.42
N GLY A 349 29.74 19.33 -23.66
CA GLY A 349 30.48 18.17 -24.14
C GLY A 349 31.99 18.30 -23.99
N SER A 350 32.56 19.52 -24.02
CA SER A 350 33.97 19.78 -23.70
C SER A 350 34.34 19.33 -22.28
N TYR A 351 33.47 19.59 -21.28
CA TYR A 351 33.65 19.12 -19.90
C TYR A 351 33.60 17.58 -19.83
N ILE A 352 32.69 16.95 -20.57
CA ILE A 352 32.59 15.48 -20.63
C ILE A 352 33.85 14.89 -21.25
N ARG A 353 34.36 15.49 -22.34
CA ARG A 353 35.61 15.09 -22.98
C ARG A 353 36.77 15.14 -22.00
N GLU A 354 36.96 16.26 -21.30
CA GLU A 354 38.07 16.47 -20.37
C GLU A 354 37.97 15.56 -19.13
N HIS A 355 36.82 15.54 -18.46
CA HIS A 355 36.67 14.92 -17.13
C HIS A 355 36.18 13.48 -17.14
N PHE A 356 35.49 13.03 -18.18
CA PHE A 356 35.10 11.63 -18.30
C PHE A 356 36.10 10.85 -19.14
N PHE A 357 36.28 11.22 -20.40
CA PHE A 357 37.20 10.54 -21.32
C PHE A 357 38.67 10.87 -21.02
N GLY A 358 38.97 12.11 -20.62
CA GLY A 358 40.33 12.58 -20.31
C GLY A 358 40.99 11.94 -19.10
N LYS A 359 40.22 11.12 -18.32
CA LYS A 359 40.79 10.32 -17.24
C LYS A 359 41.87 9.34 -17.72
N TYR A 360 41.70 8.84 -18.96
CA TYR A 360 42.61 7.90 -19.59
C TYR A 360 42.90 8.37 -21.02
N PRO A 361 44.20 8.45 -21.45
CA PRO A 361 44.56 8.90 -22.79
C PRO A 361 43.92 8.05 -23.91
N GLU A 362 43.77 6.75 -23.70
CA GLU A 362 43.18 5.81 -24.63
C GLU A 362 41.69 6.13 -24.91
N LEU A 363 40.99 6.61 -23.90
CA LEU A 363 39.59 7.02 -24.06
C LEU A 363 39.46 8.35 -24.82
N LEU A 364 40.44 9.27 -24.69
CA LEU A 364 40.47 10.47 -25.52
C LEU A 364 40.70 10.14 -27.00
N GLU A 365 41.56 9.19 -27.29
CA GLU A 365 41.76 8.74 -28.66
C GLU A 365 40.49 8.08 -29.24
N LEU A 366 39.77 7.29 -28.40
CA LEU A 366 38.50 6.66 -28.79
C LEU A 366 37.45 7.68 -29.25
N VAL A 367 37.41 8.89 -28.65
CA VAL A 367 36.44 9.93 -28.98
C VAL A 367 37.01 11.08 -29.80
N LYS A 368 38.22 10.94 -30.39
CA LYS A 368 38.89 11.99 -31.17
C LYS A 368 38.05 12.51 -32.32
N GLY A 369 37.29 11.63 -32.98
CA GLY A 369 36.39 11.98 -34.10
C GLY A 369 35.01 12.47 -33.68
N TYR A 370 34.73 12.62 -32.39
CA TYR A 370 33.42 13.08 -31.88
C TYR A 370 33.49 14.57 -31.58
N SER A 371 32.52 15.36 -32.05
CA SER A 371 32.35 16.75 -31.60
C SER A 371 31.88 16.80 -30.14
N ASP A 372 32.12 17.92 -29.46
CA ASP A 372 31.63 18.14 -28.11
C ASP A 372 30.10 18.09 -28.06
N GLU A 373 29.44 18.68 -29.04
CA GLU A 373 27.98 18.61 -29.18
C GLU A 373 27.47 17.16 -29.32
N ARG A 374 28.21 16.28 -30.02
CA ARG A 374 27.86 14.86 -30.12
C ARG A 374 27.99 14.17 -28.76
N LEU A 375 29.06 14.44 -28.00
CA LEU A 375 29.28 13.87 -26.66
C LEU A 375 28.19 14.30 -25.67
N GLU A 376 27.75 15.55 -25.73
CA GLU A 376 26.68 16.09 -24.92
C GLU A 376 25.34 15.43 -25.21
N LYS A 377 25.02 15.16 -26.47
CA LYS A 377 23.76 14.58 -26.92
C LYS A 377 23.66 13.05 -26.79
N MET A 378 24.69 12.36 -26.32
CA MET A 378 24.66 10.91 -26.14
C MET A 378 23.64 10.51 -25.04
N ARG A 379 22.62 9.78 -25.46
CA ARG A 379 21.45 9.46 -24.61
C ARG A 379 21.77 8.45 -23.52
N ARG A 380 20.99 8.52 -22.45
CA ARG A 380 20.84 7.43 -21.48
C ARG A 380 19.86 6.40 -22.02
N GLY A 381 20.03 5.12 -21.62
CA GLY A 381 19.26 4.00 -22.16
C GLY A 381 17.75 4.14 -21.98
N GLY A 382 17.29 4.67 -20.84
CA GLY A 382 15.86 4.90 -20.60
C GLY A 382 15.20 5.96 -21.49
N HIS A 383 15.99 6.71 -22.27
CA HIS A 383 15.49 7.62 -23.32
C HIS A 383 15.55 7.03 -24.73
N ASP A 384 16.08 5.82 -24.85
CA ASP A 384 16.22 5.12 -26.14
C ASP A 384 15.09 4.08 -26.30
N PRO A 385 14.14 4.28 -27.24
CA PRO A 385 13.01 3.39 -27.39
C PRO A 385 13.39 1.95 -27.80
N GLU A 386 14.47 1.75 -28.54
CA GLU A 386 14.91 0.41 -28.94
C GLU A 386 15.46 -0.36 -27.73
N LYS A 387 16.25 0.29 -26.89
CA LYS A 387 16.78 -0.31 -25.65
C LYS A 387 15.66 -0.64 -24.68
N VAL A 388 14.68 0.25 -24.52
CA VAL A 388 13.50 0.03 -23.66
C VAL A 388 12.63 -1.08 -24.23
N TYR A 389 12.40 -1.11 -25.55
CA TYR A 389 11.64 -2.18 -26.18
C TYR A 389 12.29 -3.55 -25.99
N ALA A 390 13.61 -3.65 -26.18
CA ALA A 390 14.34 -4.90 -25.96
C ALA A 390 14.21 -5.39 -24.52
N ALA A 391 14.31 -4.48 -23.54
CA ALA A 391 14.13 -4.80 -22.13
C ALA A 391 12.71 -5.32 -21.81
N TYR A 392 11.69 -4.65 -22.34
CA TYR A 392 10.29 -5.04 -22.14
C TYR A 392 9.99 -6.38 -22.82
N ALA A 393 10.48 -6.59 -24.06
CA ALA A 393 10.31 -7.85 -24.77
C ALA A 393 10.94 -9.03 -24.01
N GLN A 394 12.11 -8.83 -23.38
CA GLN A 394 12.72 -9.85 -22.54
C GLN A 394 11.92 -10.07 -21.24
N ALA A 395 11.43 -9.00 -20.61
CA ALA A 395 10.64 -9.09 -19.38
C ALA A 395 9.29 -9.80 -19.58
N MET A 396 8.75 -9.79 -20.81
CA MET A 396 7.51 -10.52 -21.17
C MET A 396 7.71 -12.04 -21.23
N GLN A 397 8.94 -12.53 -21.26
CA GLN A 397 9.23 -13.95 -21.26
C GLN A 397 9.04 -14.53 -19.86
N GLN A 398 8.10 -15.48 -19.74
CA GLN A 398 7.85 -16.16 -18.47
C GLN A 398 8.92 -17.25 -18.24
N ASN A 399 9.68 -17.12 -17.17
CA ASN A 399 10.76 -18.03 -16.82
C ASN A 399 10.77 -18.41 -15.32
N GLY A 400 9.65 -18.19 -14.63
CA GLY A 400 9.51 -18.52 -13.22
C GLY A 400 10.16 -17.50 -12.26
N LYS A 401 10.53 -16.32 -12.74
CA LYS A 401 11.13 -15.27 -11.91
C LYS A 401 10.50 -13.91 -12.21
N PRO A 402 10.24 -13.06 -11.20
CA PRO A 402 9.90 -11.67 -11.43
C PRO A 402 11.05 -10.92 -12.09
N THR A 403 10.73 -9.83 -12.79
CA THR A 403 11.72 -9.05 -13.53
C THR A 403 11.75 -7.60 -13.07
N VAL A 404 12.94 -7.06 -12.84
CA VAL A 404 13.16 -5.62 -12.63
C VAL A 404 14.00 -5.04 -13.77
N ILE A 405 13.56 -3.90 -14.29
CA ILE A 405 14.23 -3.11 -15.30
C ILE A 405 14.76 -1.84 -14.66
N LEU A 406 16.08 -1.70 -14.60
CA LEU A 406 16.77 -0.52 -14.07
C LEU A 406 17.09 0.43 -15.23
N ALA A 407 16.20 1.38 -15.49
CA ALA A 407 16.27 2.27 -16.63
C ALA A 407 16.91 3.62 -16.24
N LYS A 408 18.16 3.85 -16.68
CA LYS A 408 18.85 5.12 -16.45
C LYS A 408 18.26 6.23 -17.32
N THR A 409 17.79 7.28 -16.66
CA THR A 409 17.19 8.45 -17.30
C THR A 409 17.83 9.75 -16.79
N ILE A 410 17.29 10.87 -17.20
CA ILE A 410 17.68 12.21 -16.73
C ILE A 410 16.43 12.88 -16.17
N LYS A 411 16.47 13.33 -14.91
CA LYS A 411 15.36 14.06 -14.30
C LYS A 411 15.09 15.36 -15.06
N GLY A 412 13.82 15.59 -15.41
CA GLY A 412 13.47 16.78 -16.17
C GLY A 412 13.98 16.79 -17.63
N TYR A 413 14.21 15.61 -18.23
CA TYR A 413 14.72 15.49 -19.58
C TYR A 413 13.91 16.32 -20.59
N GLY A 414 14.59 17.26 -21.26
CA GLY A 414 13.99 18.16 -22.24
C GLY A 414 13.40 19.45 -21.68
N LEU A 415 13.48 19.70 -20.36
CA LEU A 415 12.94 20.93 -19.75
C LEU A 415 13.90 22.15 -19.84
N GLY A 416 14.94 22.06 -20.66
CA GLY A 416 15.94 23.10 -20.86
C GLY A 416 17.02 23.14 -19.79
N GLU A 417 18.03 24.02 -19.96
CA GLU A 417 19.24 24.08 -19.14
C GLU A 417 18.99 24.30 -17.64
N SER A 418 17.94 25.03 -17.28
CA SER A 418 17.61 25.29 -15.87
C SER A 418 16.86 24.14 -15.19
N GLY A 419 16.34 23.18 -15.94
CA GLY A 419 15.51 22.07 -15.46
C GLY A 419 16.16 20.70 -15.63
N GLU A 420 16.89 20.47 -16.71
CA GLU A 420 17.42 19.15 -17.06
C GLU A 420 18.59 18.77 -16.15
N GLY A 421 18.45 17.68 -15.38
CA GLY A 421 19.52 17.19 -14.48
C GLY A 421 19.86 18.07 -13.28
N ARG A 422 19.17 19.18 -13.06
CA ARG A 422 19.41 20.08 -11.92
C ARG A 422 18.61 19.64 -10.70
N ASN A 423 19.12 19.89 -9.50
CA ASN A 423 18.39 19.58 -8.25
C ASN A 423 17.07 20.35 -8.14
N ILE A 424 17.02 21.57 -8.68
CA ILE A 424 15.79 22.38 -8.73
C ILE A 424 14.74 21.82 -9.68
N ALA A 425 15.07 20.88 -10.55
CA ALA A 425 14.14 20.31 -11.55
C ALA A 425 12.85 19.73 -10.92
N HIS A 426 12.93 19.18 -9.72
CA HIS A 426 11.76 18.64 -9.01
C HIS A 426 10.70 19.73 -8.76
N ASN A 427 11.14 20.90 -8.32
CA ASN A 427 10.28 22.02 -7.94
C ASN A 427 10.02 23.00 -9.08
N LYS A 428 10.45 22.69 -10.32
CA LYS A 428 10.24 23.58 -11.46
C LYS A 428 8.76 23.61 -11.83
N LYS A 429 8.10 24.68 -11.40
CA LYS A 429 6.66 24.92 -11.59
C LYS A 429 6.37 26.02 -12.63
N LYS A 430 7.38 26.82 -12.96
CA LYS A 430 7.29 27.92 -13.92
C LYS A 430 8.37 27.73 -14.99
N ALA A 431 8.03 27.99 -16.23
CA ALA A 431 8.97 28.08 -17.34
C ALA A 431 8.91 29.51 -17.89
N ASN A 432 10.05 30.10 -18.22
CA ASN A 432 10.08 31.38 -18.92
C ASN A 432 9.79 31.16 -20.43
N GLU A 433 9.52 32.24 -21.15
CA GLU A 433 9.12 32.16 -22.55
C GLU A 433 10.23 31.57 -23.44
N GLN A 434 11.49 31.86 -23.16
CA GLN A 434 12.63 31.31 -23.89
C GLN A 434 12.70 29.78 -23.72
N GLU A 435 12.52 29.27 -22.51
CA GLU A 435 12.50 27.82 -22.23
C GLU A 435 11.33 27.12 -22.93
N LEU A 436 10.18 27.76 -23.03
CA LEU A 436 9.03 27.24 -23.76
C LEU A 436 9.30 27.20 -25.28
N LEU A 437 9.95 28.20 -25.83
CA LEU A 437 10.38 28.25 -27.27
C LEU A 437 11.39 27.14 -27.56
N GLU A 438 12.37 26.93 -26.69
CA GLU A 438 13.37 25.87 -26.81
C GLU A 438 12.73 24.49 -26.73
N PHE A 439 11.83 24.26 -25.75
CA PHE A 439 11.08 23.01 -25.61
C PHE A 439 10.24 22.72 -26.87
N ARG A 440 9.43 23.70 -27.31
CA ARG A 440 8.61 23.60 -28.51
C ARG A 440 9.46 23.23 -29.73
N SER A 441 10.61 23.91 -29.92
CA SER A 441 11.50 23.70 -31.05
C SER A 441 12.22 22.34 -30.97
N ARG A 442 12.73 21.96 -29.80
CA ARG A 442 13.40 20.67 -29.59
C ARG A 442 12.47 19.48 -29.90
N PHE A 443 11.21 19.59 -29.55
CA PHE A 443 10.22 18.54 -29.79
C PHE A 443 9.37 18.69 -31.05
N GLY A 444 9.59 19.74 -31.83
CA GLY A 444 8.91 19.98 -33.14
C GLY A 444 7.39 20.14 -33.00
N ILE A 445 6.94 20.86 -31.97
CA ILE A 445 5.52 21.09 -31.71
C ILE A 445 5.03 22.23 -32.65
N PRO A 446 3.93 22.04 -33.41
CA PRO A 446 3.47 23.01 -34.41
C PRO A 446 2.65 24.13 -33.75
N ILE A 447 3.30 24.92 -32.91
CA ILE A 447 2.75 26.11 -32.26
C ILE A 447 3.60 27.31 -32.65
N SER A 448 2.97 28.46 -32.98
CA SER A 448 3.67 29.68 -33.36
C SER A 448 4.47 30.28 -32.21
N ASP A 449 5.48 31.08 -32.52
CA ASP A 449 6.25 31.82 -31.51
C ASP A 449 5.35 32.76 -30.69
N GLU A 450 4.35 33.35 -31.30
CA GLU A 450 3.39 34.26 -30.64
C GLU A 450 2.46 33.55 -29.66
N ASP A 451 2.16 32.26 -29.89
CA ASP A 451 1.22 31.49 -29.08
C ASP A 451 1.90 30.66 -28.02
N VAL A 452 3.21 30.39 -28.12
CA VAL A 452 3.93 29.52 -27.22
C VAL A 452 3.80 29.95 -25.75
N GLY A 453 3.85 31.26 -25.49
CA GLY A 453 3.69 31.83 -24.15
C GLY A 453 2.29 31.67 -23.54
N LYS A 454 1.27 31.41 -24.37
CA LYS A 454 -0.10 31.10 -23.95
C LYS A 454 -0.23 29.63 -23.55
N MET A 455 0.73 28.77 -23.93
CA MET A 455 0.79 27.33 -23.67
C MET A 455 -0.52 26.63 -24.10
N PRO A 456 -0.94 26.74 -25.38
CA PRO A 456 -2.15 26.06 -25.81
C PRO A 456 -1.95 24.55 -25.77
N PHE A 457 -3.01 23.81 -25.47
CA PHE A 457 -3.00 22.37 -25.66
C PHE A 457 -3.04 22.08 -27.16
N TYR A 458 -2.33 21.03 -27.57
CA TYR A 458 -2.28 20.63 -28.96
C TYR A 458 -2.72 19.20 -29.16
N LYS A 459 -3.71 19.02 -30.04
CA LYS A 459 -4.17 17.71 -30.48
C LYS A 459 -4.12 17.73 -32.02
N PRO A 460 -3.39 16.78 -32.66
CA PRO A 460 -3.40 16.66 -34.10
C PRO A 460 -4.80 16.39 -34.65
N PRO A 461 -5.09 16.76 -35.91
CA PRO A 461 -6.36 16.38 -36.54
C PRO A 461 -6.59 14.86 -36.47
N GLU A 462 -7.83 14.42 -36.30
CA GLU A 462 -8.17 12.99 -36.16
C GLU A 462 -7.69 12.13 -37.34
N ASN A 463 -7.67 12.72 -38.55
CA ASN A 463 -7.22 12.03 -39.74
C ASN A 463 -5.70 12.06 -39.96
N SER A 464 -4.94 12.68 -39.05
CA SER A 464 -3.46 12.72 -39.11
C SER A 464 -2.85 11.32 -38.96
N ALA A 465 -1.59 11.16 -39.41
CA ALA A 465 -0.88 9.90 -39.31
C ALA A 465 -0.63 9.52 -37.85
N GLU A 466 -0.33 10.50 -36.99
CA GLU A 466 -0.10 10.31 -35.56
C GLU A 466 -1.34 9.76 -34.87
N MET A 467 -2.51 10.38 -35.11
CA MET A 467 -3.75 9.97 -34.46
C MET A 467 -4.20 8.58 -34.92
N LYS A 468 -4.13 8.32 -36.23
CA LYS A 468 -4.42 6.99 -36.77
C LYS A 468 -3.51 5.91 -36.19
N TYR A 469 -2.22 6.20 -36.09
CA TYR A 469 -1.25 5.26 -35.52
C TYR A 469 -1.53 5.00 -34.03
N LEU A 470 -1.68 6.07 -33.24
CA LEU A 470 -1.93 5.99 -31.80
C LEU A 470 -3.18 5.14 -31.49
N LEU A 471 -4.30 5.42 -32.17
CA LEU A 471 -5.55 4.71 -31.92
C LEU A 471 -5.49 3.26 -32.40
N ALA A 472 -4.87 2.99 -33.56
CA ALA A 472 -4.70 1.62 -34.07
C ALA A 472 -3.82 0.75 -33.13
N GLN A 473 -2.77 1.30 -32.53
CA GLN A 473 -1.96 0.56 -31.55
C GLN A 473 -2.77 0.26 -30.27
N ARG A 474 -3.59 1.22 -29.81
CA ARG A 474 -4.44 0.97 -28.64
C ARG A 474 -5.54 -0.05 -28.91
N GLU A 475 -6.15 0.01 -30.08
CA GLU A 475 -7.13 -1.00 -30.52
C GLU A 475 -6.49 -2.40 -30.57
N LYS A 476 -5.33 -2.51 -31.21
CA LYS A 476 -4.56 -3.78 -31.27
C LYS A 476 -4.23 -4.34 -29.90
N LEU A 477 -3.99 -3.49 -28.91
CA LEU A 477 -3.65 -3.88 -27.54
C LEU A 477 -4.87 -3.93 -26.60
N GLY A 478 -6.10 -3.94 -27.14
CA GLY A 478 -7.32 -4.12 -26.32
C GLY A 478 -7.88 -2.85 -25.68
N GLY A 479 -7.54 -1.67 -26.21
CA GLY A 479 -8.13 -0.40 -25.78
C GLY A 479 -7.27 0.48 -24.90
N SER A 480 -7.85 1.57 -24.45
CA SER A 480 -7.16 2.63 -23.70
C SER A 480 -6.88 2.25 -22.25
N LEU A 481 -5.79 2.80 -21.72
CA LEU A 481 -5.36 2.68 -20.31
C LEU A 481 -4.91 4.06 -19.79
N PRO A 482 -5.00 4.34 -18.46
CA PRO A 482 -5.69 3.51 -17.44
C PRO A 482 -7.20 3.44 -17.68
N SER A 483 -7.84 2.38 -17.25
CA SER A 483 -9.29 2.20 -17.38
C SER A 483 -9.78 1.26 -16.26
N ARG A 484 -10.80 1.69 -15.53
CA ARG A 484 -11.35 0.94 -14.40
C ARG A 484 -12.87 0.74 -14.55
N PRO A 485 -13.36 -0.50 -14.50
CA PRO A 485 -14.79 -0.75 -14.38
C PRO A 485 -15.34 -0.24 -13.06
N THR A 486 -16.46 0.44 -13.10
CA THR A 486 -17.16 0.94 -11.91
C THR A 486 -18.28 0.03 -11.44
N ALA A 487 -18.81 -0.82 -12.32
CA ALA A 487 -19.87 -1.75 -11.99
C ALA A 487 -19.35 -2.87 -11.06
N THR A 488 -20.09 -3.10 -9.96
CA THR A 488 -19.86 -4.24 -9.08
C THR A 488 -20.80 -5.38 -9.52
N PRO A 489 -20.28 -6.58 -9.82
CA PRO A 489 -21.13 -7.75 -10.04
C PRO A 489 -22.00 -8.01 -8.80
N LYS A 490 -23.28 -8.20 -8.98
CA LYS A 490 -24.16 -8.57 -7.85
C LYS A 490 -23.88 -10.00 -7.44
N MET A 491 -23.84 -10.24 -6.13
CA MET A 491 -23.64 -11.57 -5.55
C MET A 491 -24.75 -11.85 -4.55
N GLU A 492 -25.42 -12.98 -4.69
CA GLU A 492 -26.37 -13.44 -3.68
C GLU A 492 -25.60 -13.97 -2.48
N VAL A 493 -25.78 -13.36 -1.31
CA VAL A 493 -25.11 -13.75 -0.07
C VAL A 493 -26.07 -14.42 0.90
N PRO A 494 -25.59 -15.26 1.84
CA PRO A 494 -26.43 -15.79 2.90
C PRO A 494 -26.86 -14.68 3.87
N SER A 495 -28.04 -14.85 4.48
CA SER A 495 -28.56 -13.95 5.51
C SER A 495 -28.16 -14.39 6.92
N PHE A 496 -28.30 -13.49 7.91
CA PHE A 496 -28.13 -13.86 9.32
C PHE A 496 -29.06 -15.03 9.74
N GLU A 497 -30.30 -15.08 9.22
CA GLU A 497 -31.25 -16.14 9.54
C GLU A 497 -30.74 -17.53 9.11
N ASP A 498 -30.00 -17.63 8.00
CA ASP A 498 -29.43 -18.90 7.55
C ASP A 498 -28.38 -19.46 8.55
N TYR A 499 -27.82 -18.59 9.39
CA TYR A 499 -26.77 -18.89 10.36
C TYR A 499 -27.25 -18.77 11.82
N ARG A 500 -28.43 -18.23 12.10
CA ARG A 500 -29.00 -18.01 13.44
C ARG A 500 -28.83 -19.23 14.35
N LYS A 501 -29.17 -20.42 13.89
CA LYS A 501 -29.05 -21.66 14.68
C LYS A 501 -27.61 -22.02 15.06
N ILE A 502 -26.62 -21.53 14.33
CA ILE A 502 -25.19 -21.75 14.66
C ILE A 502 -24.83 -20.86 15.84
N VAL A 503 -25.27 -19.63 15.81
CA VAL A 503 -25.03 -18.62 16.84
C VAL A 503 -25.77 -18.98 18.14
N GLU A 504 -27.03 -19.41 18.06
CA GLU A 504 -27.84 -19.84 19.19
C GLU A 504 -27.24 -21.03 19.96
N ARG A 505 -26.42 -21.85 19.31
CA ARG A 505 -25.68 -22.95 19.98
C ARG A 505 -24.61 -22.45 20.95
N ASP A 506 -24.23 -21.20 20.85
CA ASP A 506 -23.24 -20.58 21.73
C ASP A 506 -23.87 -20.03 23.02
N TYR A 507 -25.17 -19.82 23.06
CA TYR A 507 -25.87 -19.27 24.22
C TYR A 507 -25.61 -20.09 25.51
N GLY A 508 -25.27 -19.40 26.56
CA GLY A 508 -24.92 -19.96 27.85
C GLY A 508 -23.55 -20.68 27.93
N LYS A 509 -22.76 -20.68 26.88
CA LYS A 509 -21.43 -21.28 26.87
C LYS A 509 -20.35 -20.23 27.04
N ASP A 510 -19.29 -20.61 27.75
CA ASP A 510 -18.09 -19.79 27.86
C ASP A 510 -17.27 -19.87 26.60
N LEU A 511 -17.32 -18.82 25.79
CA LEU A 511 -16.66 -18.69 24.50
C LEU A 511 -16.09 -17.28 24.32
N SER A 512 -15.12 -17.16 23.43
CA SER A 512 -14.60 -15.86 22.97
C SER A 512 -15.27 -15.41 21.66
N THR A 513 -15.28 -14.12 21.42
CA THR A 513 -15.77 -13.57 20.13
C THR A 513 -14.86 -13.98 18.97
N THR A 514 -13.57 -14.19 19.20
CA THR A 514 -12.64 -14.77 18.20
C THR A 514 -13.12 -16.14 17.74
N MET A 515 -13.47 -17.04 18.67
CA MET A 515 -13.98 -18.36 18.32
C MET A 515 -15.32 -18.30 17.59
N GLY A 516 -16.18 -17.34 17.95
CA GLY A 516 -17.44 -17.09 17.24
C GLY A 516 -17.22 -16.74 15.76
N VAL A 517 -16.33 -15.78 15.49
CA VAL A 517 -15.97 -15.39 14.11
C VAL A 517 -15.35 -16.52 13.32
N VAL A 518 -14.39 -17.25 13.90
CA VAL A 518 -13.70 -18.36 13.20
C VAL A 518 -14.70 -19.46 12.79
N ARG A 519 -15.70 -19.77 13.65
CA ARG A 519 -16.76 -20.72 13.28
C ARG A 519 -17.63 -20.21 12.12
N ILE A 520 -17.97 -18.92 12.12
CA ILE A 520 -18.72 -18.30 11.03
C ILE A 520 -17.86 -18.37 9.75
N LEU A 521 -16.60 -17.96 9.81
CA LEU A 521 -15.69 -17.95 8.67
C LEU A 521 -15.47 -19.36 8.09
N SER A 522 -15.22 -20.36 8.92
CA SER A 522 -15.10 -21.77 8.49
C SER A 522 -16.37 -22.24 7.78
N ARG A 523 -17.56 -21.80 8.26
CA ARG A 523 -18.84 -22.14 7.64
C ARG A 523 -19.05 -21.40 6.32
N LEU A 524 -18.68 -20.10 6.26
CA LEU A 524 -18.75 -19.30 5.04
C LEU A 524 -17.86 -19.87 3.94
N CYS A 525 -16.65 -20.34 4.25
CA CYS A 525 -15.77 -21.02 3.29
C CYS A 525 -16.41 -22.27 2.66
N LYS A 526 -17.39 -22.89 3.34
CA LYS A 526 -18.14 -24.06 2.85
C LYS A 526 -19.50 -23.71 2.28
N ASP A 527 -19.88 -22.43 2.27
CA ASP A 527 -21.16 -22.00 1.72
C ASP A 527 -21.22 -22.29 0.21
N LYS A 528 -22.37 -22.79 -0.24
CA LYS A 528 -22.53 -23.18 -1.64
C LYS A 528 -22.57 -22.03 -2.62
N LYS A 529 -22.99 -20.82 -2.17
CA LYS A 529 -23.13 -19.63 -3.00
C LYS A 529 -21.83 -18.83 -3.06
N ILE A 530 -21.24 -18.57 -1.90
CA ILE A 530 -20.11 -17.63 -1.77
C ILE A 530 -18.80 -18.30 -1.33
N GLY A 531 -18.81 -19.56 -0.93
CA GLY A 531 -17.66 -20.17 -0.26
C GLY A 531 -16.36 -20.11 -1.04
N LYS A 532 -16.42 -20.22 -2.38
CA LYS A 532 -15.24 -20.08 -3.25
C LYS A 532 -14.64 -18.67 -3.24
N ASN A 533 -15.45 -17.66 -2.94
CA ASN A 533 -15.09 -16.25 -2.98
C ASN A 533 -14.57 -15.72 -1.65
N VAL A 534 -14.77 -16.46 -0.55
CA VAL A 534 -14.25 -16.10 0.77
C VAL A 534 -12.75 -16.29 0.81
N VAL A 535 -12.01 -15.26 1.27
CA VAL A 535 -10.54 -15.23 1.32
C VAL A 535 -10.09 -14.94 2.74
N PRO A 536 -9.81 -15.95 3.57
CA PRO A 536 -9.16 -15.73 4.86
C PRO A 536 -7.71 -15.28 4.63
N ILE A 537 -7.28 -14.20 5.31
CA ILE A 537 -5.94 -13.62 5.22
C ILE A 537 -5.40 -13.50 6.64
N VAL A 538 -4.19 -14.03 6.86
CA VAL A 538 -3.58 -14.10 8.19
C VAL A 538 -2.07 -13.85 8.11
N PRO A 539 -1.48 -13.06 9.02
CA PRO A 539 -0.05 -12.87 9.12
C PRO A 539 0.59 -13.84 10.15
N ASP A 540 0.59 -15.15 9.84
CA ASP A 540 1.19 -16.22 10.67
C ASP A 540 0.55 -16.42 12.07
N GLU A 541 -0.73 -16.10 12.21
CA GLU A 541 -1.43 -16.09 13.51
C GLU A 541 -2.63 -17.07 13.55
N SER A 542 -2.72 -17.97 12.58
CA SER A 542 -3.89 -18.86 12.43
C SER A 542 -4.15 -19.70 13.69
N ARG A 543 -3.11 -20.23 14.35
CA ARG A 543 -3.26 -21.04 15.57
C ARG A 543 -3.66 -20.19 16.77
N THR A 544 -3.15 -18.96 16.89
CA THR A 544 -3.53 -18.00 17.93
C THR A 544 -5.02 -17.69 17.88
N PHE A 545 -5.58 -17.60 16.68
CA PHE A 545 -6.99 -17.32 16.46
C PHE A 545 -7.88 -18.58 16.42
N GLY A 546 -7.30 -19.79 16.58
CA GLY A 546 -8.05 -21.04 16.56
C GLY A 546 -8.53 -21.44 15.15
N MET A 547 -7.80 -21.01 14.11
CA MET A 547 -8.11 -21.30 12.71
C MET A 547 -7.45 -22.60 12.20
N GLU A 548 -6.63 -23.28 13.01
CA GLU A 548 -5.86 -24.46 12.58
C GLU A 548 -6.73 -25.59 12.01
N GLY A 549 -7.99 -25.69 12.48
CA GLY A 549 -8.95 -26.62 11.91
C GLY A 549 -9.24 -26.39 10.43
N MET A 550 -9.10 -25.14 9.96
CA MET A 550 -9.33 -24.77 8.57
C MET A 550 -8.19 -25.21 7.65
N PHE A 551 -6.97 -25.41 8.15
CA PHE A 551 -5.83 -25.86 7.32
C PHE A 551 -6.15 -27.15 6.56
N ARG A 552 -6.79 -28.10 7.21
CA ARG A 552 -7.19 -29.35 6.58
C ARG A 552 -8.42 -29.22 5.70
N GLU A 553 -9.33 -28.34 6.04
CA GLU A 553 -10.62 -28.17 5.36
C GLU A 553 -10.51 -27.43 4.03
N VAL A 554 -9.81 -26.31 4.02
CA VAL A 554 -9.72 -25.40 2.87
C VAL A 554 -8.30 -25.17 2.37
N GLY A 555 -7.30 -25.56 3.17
CA GLY A 555 -5.87 -25.48 2.82
C GLY A 555 -5.29 -24.06 2.85
N ILE A 556 -3.98 -24.00 3.04
CA ILE A 556 -3.18 -22.79 2.91
C ILE A 556 -2.72 -22.69 1.45
N TYR A 557 -2.85 -21.54 0.85
CA TYR A 557 -2.42 -21.30 -0.52
C TYR A 557 -0.89 -21.31 -0.63
N ALA A 558 -0.36 -22.17 -1.51
CA ALA A 558 1.03 -22.16 -1.92
C ALA A 558 1.13 -22.48 -3.42
N HIS A 559 1.66 -21.54 -4.21
CA HIS A 559 1.77 -21.70 -5.66
C HIS A 559 2.53 -22.98 -6.07
N ALA A 560 3.59 -23.34 -5.33
CA ALA A 560 4.36 -24.57 -5.57
C ALA A 560 3.67 -25.85 -5.08
N GLY A 561 2.58 -25.73 -4.30
CA GLY A 561 2.04 -26.84 -3.51
C GLY A 561 2.94 -27.16 -2.31
N GLN A 562 2.68 -28.27 -1.63
CA GLN A 562 3.46 -28.71 -0.48
C GLN A 562 4.54 -29.71 -0.92
N LEU A 563 5.80 -29.28 -0.88
CA LEU A 563 6.96 -30.04 -1.34
C LEU A 563 7.65 -30.86 -0.22
N TYR A 564 7.06 -30.88 0.97
CA TYR A 564 7.56 -31.54 2.18
C TYR A 564 6.43 -32.24 2.92
N GLU A 565 6.75 -33.17 3.79
CA GLU A 565 5.82 -33.73 4.77
C GLU A 565 5.86 -32.89 6.04
N PRO A 566 4.71 -32.32 6.49
CA PRO A 566 4.67 -31.54 7.72
C PRO A 566 5.07 -32.40 8.93
N ILE A 567 5.80 -31.80 9.87
CA ILE A 567 6.25 -32.49 11.08
C ILE A 567 5.07 -32.95 11.97
N ASP A 568 3.94 -32.27 11.85
CA ASP A 568 2.69 -32.55 12.55
C ASP A 568 1.66 -33.33 11.71
N SER A 569 2.12 -34.05 10.66
CA SER A 569 1.26 -34.79 9.72
C SER A 569 0.41 -35.87 10.35
N ASP A 570 0.78 -36.36 11.55
CA ASP A 570 0.04 -37.28 12.39
C ASP A 570 -1.10 -36.64 13.21
N GLN A 571 -1.13 -35.30 13.28
CA GLN A 571 -2.14 -34.55 14.02
C GLN A 571 -3.41 -34.32 13.19
N LEU A 572 -4.54 -34.09 13.87
CA LEU A 572 -5.81 -33.77 13.22
C LEU A 572 -5.80 -32.42 12.50
N ALA A 573 -5.05 -31.45 12.99
CA ALA A 573 -4.97 -30.08 12.48
C ALA A 573 -3.54 -29.72 12.05
N TYR A 574 -2.94 -30.56 11.17
CA TYR A 574 -1.60 -30.33 10.66
C TYR A 574 -1.56 -29.19 9.62
N TYR A 575 -0.40 -28.57 9.49
CA TYR A 575 -0.13 -27.50 8.53
C TYR A 575 -0.20 -28.04 7.09
N LYS A 576 -1.20 -27.61 6.31
CA LYS A 576 -1.46 -28.15 4.97
C LYS A 576 -1.48 -27.04 3.93
N GLU A 577 -0.47 -27.07 3.07
CA GLU A 577 -0.37 -26.21 1.88
C GLU A 577 -0.94 -26.91 0.63
N ALA A 578 -1.52 -26.13 -0.26
CA ALA A 578 -2.04 -26.61 -1.54
C ALA A 578 -2.08 -25.49 -2.59
N LYS A 579 -1.90 -25.85 -3.86
CA LYS A 579 -2.02 -24.90 -4.97
C LYS A 579 -3.40 -24.21 -5.03
N ASN A 580 -4.44 -24.95 -4.69
CA ASN A 580 -5.80 -24.45 -4.64
C ASN A 580 -6.24 -24.11 -3.21
N GLY A 581 -5.31 -23.96 -2.28
CA GLY A 581 -5.58 -23.53 -0.91
C GLY A 581 -6.32 -22.19 -0.88
N GLN A 582 -7.13 -22.02 0.16
CA GLN A 582 -8.01 -20.85 0.26
C GLN A 582 -7.48 -19.79 1.20
N ILE A 583 -6.74 -20.18 2.24
CA ILE A 583 -6.16 -19.28 3.22
C ILE A 583 -4.90 -18.64 2.65
N LEU A 584 -4.83 -17.32 2.67
CA LEU A 584 -3.61 -16.56 2.42
C LEU A 584 -2.87 -16.39 3.76
N GLU A 585 -1.95 -17.31 4.03
CA GLU A 585 -1.02 -17.25 5.15
C GLU A 585 0.22 -16.49 4.70
N GLU A 586 0.34 -15.22 5.09
CA GLU A 586 1.29 -14.30 4.47
C GLU A 586 2.68 -14.29 5.13
N GLY A 587 2.79 -14.93 6.30
CA GLY A 587 3.94 -14.79 7.19
C GLY A 587 3.82 -13.53 8.06
N ILE A 588 4.81 -13.26 8.90
CA ILE A 588 4.78 -12.14 9.86
C ILE A 588 4.91 -10.81 9.10
N THR A 589 3.83 -10.41 8.43
CA THR A 589 3.75 -9.18 7.62
C THR A 589 2.31 -8.67 7.51
N GLU A 590 1.92 -7.75 8.35
CA GLU A 590 0.62 -7.08 8.26
C GLU A 590 0.51 -6.23 6.99
N ALA A 591 1.63 -5.63 6.55
CA ALA A 591 1.67 -4.86 5.30
C ALA A 591 1.39 -5.74 4.07
N GLY A 592 2.00 -6.94 4.01
CA GLY A 592 1.72 -7.92 2.96
C GLY A 592 0.29 -8.42 3.01
N SER A 593 -0.21 -8.73 4.21
CA SER A 593 -1.59 -9.17 4.42
C SER A 593 -2.60 -8.10 3.97
N MET A 594 -2.34 -6.83 4.29
CA MET A 594 -3.20 -5.73 3.85
C MET A 594 -3.10 -5.49 2.34
N ALA A 595 -1.95 -5.69 1.72
CA ALA A 595 -1.81 -5.64 0.27
C ALA A 595 -2.58 -6.78 -0.43
N SER A 596 -2.60 -7.99 0.15
CA SER A 596 -3.48 -9.10 -0.28
C SER A 596 -4.96 -8.76 -0.09
N PHE A 597 -5.32 -8.11 1.02
CA PHE A 597 -6.68 -7.61 1.25
C PHE A 597 -7.08 -6.61 0.16
N ASN A 598 -6.20 -5.68 -0.20
CA ASN A 598 -6.45 -4.71 -1.27
C ASN A 598 -6.70 -5.39 -2.62
N ALA A 599 -5.89 -6.36 -2.99
CA ALA A 599 -6.07 -7.13 -4.22
C ALA A 599 -7.40 -7.91 -4.23
N ALA A 600 -7.74 -8.59 -3.13
CA ALA A 600 -8.99 -9.33 -3.01
C ALA A 600 -10.21 -8.40 -2.95
N GLY A 601 -10.14 -7.33 -2.14
CA GLY A 601 -11.24 -6.38 -1.94
C GLY A 601 -11.58 -5.54 -3.17
N THR A 602 -10.67 -5.45 -4.15
CA THR A 602 -10.85 -4.74 -5.43
C THR A 602 -11.03 -5.69 -6.62
N ALA A 603 -11.06 -7.00 -6.40
CA ALA A 603 -11.18 -7.99 -7.48
C ALA A 603 -12.44 -7.80 -8.34
N TYR A 604 -13.49 -7.19 -7.80
CA TYR A 604 -14.70 -6.86 -8.54
C TYR A 604 -14.44 -5.90 -9.71
N SER A 605 -13.52 -4.96 -9.55
CA SER A 605 -13.11 -4.01 -10.61
C SER A 605 -11.93 -4.51 -11.42
N ALA A 606 -10.95 -5.13 -10.78
CA ALA A 606 -9.74 -5.63 -11.43
C ALA A 606 -10.00 -6.86 -12.30
N HIS A 607 -10.86 -7.77 -11.85
CA HIS A 607 -11.11 -9.08 -12.48
C HIS A 607 -12.59 -9.36 -12.79
N GLY A 608 -13.49 -8.42 -12.48
CA GLY A 608 -14.93 -8.63 -12.69
C GLY A 608 -15.55 -9.71 -11.81
N VAL A 609 -14.88 -10.11 -10.73
CA VAL A 609 -15.35 -11.13 -9.77
C VAL A 609 -15.30 -10.58 -8.35
N ASN A 610 -16.38 -10.77 -7.58
CA ASN A 610 -16.35 -10.44 -6.16
C ASN A 610 -15.52 -11.46 -5.39
N MET A 611 -14.58 -10.97 -4.59
CA MET A 611 -13.90 -11.76 -3.56
C MET A 611 -14.18 -11.12 -2.21
N ILE A 612 -14.26 -11.93 -1.16
CA ILE A 612 -14.68 -11.52 0.17
C ILE A 612 -13.53 -11.74 1.14
N PRO A 613 -12.59 -10.79 1.27
CA PRO A 613 -11.48 -10.93 2.18
C PRO A 613 -11.92 -10.77 3.64
N PHE A 614 -11.39 -11.66 4.48
CA PHE A 614 -11.41 -11.60 5.94
C PHE A 614 -9.98 -11.58 6.43
N PHE A 615 -9.48 -10.39 6.74
CA PHE A 615 -8.13 -10.19 7.25
C PHE A 615 -8.16 -10.13 8.76
N ILE A 616 -7.64 -11.18 9.43
CA ILE A 616 -7.53 -11.28 10.87
C ILE A 616 -6.08 -11.07 11.31
N TYR A 617 -5.88 -10.24 12.32
CA TYR A 617 -4.56 -9.85 12.82
C TYR A 617 -4.66 -9.29 14.24
N TYR A 618 -3.55 -9.18 14.95
CA TYR A 618 -3.53 -8.46 16.23
C TYR A 618 -3.90 -6.99 16.00
N SER A 619 -4.95 -6.50 16.66
CA SER A 619 -5.47 -5.15 16.46
C SER A 619 -4.43 -4.05 16.73
N MET A 620 -3.49 -4.31 17.66
CA MET A 620 -2.36 -3.42 17.95
C MET A 620 -1.50 -3.13 16.74
N PHE A 621 -1.34 -4.08 15.81
CA PHE A 621 -0.51 -3.94 14.62
C PHE A 621 -1.30 -3.49 13.37
N GLY A 622 -2.49 -2.95 13.58
CA GLY A 622 -3.37 -2.42 12.54
C GLY A 622 -3.03 -0.99 12.10
N PHE A 623 -3.93 -0.06 12.34
CA PHE A 623 -3.89 1.32 11.79
C PHE A 623 -2.59 2.07 12.06
N GLN A 624 -1.94 1.86 13.18
CA GLN A 624 -0.64 2.49 13.48
C GLN A 624 0.52 1.94 12.65
N ARG A 625 0.38 0.75 12.04
CA ARG A 625 1.44 0.10 11.25
C ARG A 625 1.13 0.06 9.75
N ILE A 626 -0.14 -0.13 9.38
CA ILE A 626 -0.59 -0.30 7.99
C ILE A 626 -1.59 0.76 7.55
N GLY A 627 -1.67 1.88 8.28
CA GLY A 627 -2.64 2.94 8.00
C GLY A 627 -2.63 3.44 6.56
N ASP A 628 -1.45 3.62 5.97
CA ASP A 628 -1.32 4.03 4.57
C ASP A 628 -1.93 3.03 3.59
N LEU A 629 -1.76 1.72 3.84
CA LEU A 629 -2.38 0.68 3.01
C LEU A 629 -3.90 0.60 3.22
N VAL A 630 -4.40 0.93 4.42
CA VAL A 630 -5.84 1.07 4.67
C VAL A 630 -6.39 2.32 3.96
N TRP A 631 -5.62 3.42 3.94
CA TRP A 631 -5.96 4.60 3.15
C TRP A 631 -6.02 4.29 1.66
N ALA A 632 -5.02 3.54 1.15
CA ALA A 632 -5.03 3.06 -0.23
C ALA A 632 -6.23 2.16 -0.50
N ALA A 633 -6.63 1.27 0.43
CA ALA A 633 -7.84 0.45 0.33
C ALA A 633 -9.11 1.32 0.18
N ALA A 634 -9.21 2.38 0.99
CA ALA A 634 -10.32 3.33 0.91
C ALA A 634 -10.36 4.04 -0.46
N ASP A 635 -9.22 4.53 -0.94
CA ASP A 635 -9.08 5.17 -2.25
C ASP A 635 -9.43 4.21 -3.40
N MET A 636 -8.99 2.95 -3.32
CA MET A 636 -9.31 1.89 -4.29
C MET A 636 -10.76 1.42 -4.23
N ARG A 637 -11.53 1.86 -3.26
CA ARG A 637 -12.90 1.39 -2.98
C ARG A 637 -12.94 -0.12 -2.69
N ALA A 638 -11.96 -0.60 -1.94
CA ALA A 638 -11.89 -1.99 -1.51
C ALA A 638 -13.05 -2.35 -0.57
N LYS A 639 -13.46 -3.61 -0.59
CA LYS A 639 -14.55 -4.17 0.21
C LYS A 639 -14.04 -5.37 0.99
N GLY A 640 -14.52 -5.55 2.22
CA GLY A 640 -14.18 -6.74 3.01
C GLY A 640 -14.21 -6.50 4.51
N PHE A 641 -13.69 -7.47 5.24
CA PHE A 641 -13.68 -7.50 6.68
C PHE A 641 -12.26 -7.49 7.22
N MET A 642 -11.97 -6.52 8.08
CA MET A 642 -10.78 -6.50 8.91
C MET A 642 -11.20 -6.93 10.32
N LEU A 643 -10.56 -7.95 10.86
CA LEU A 643 -10.85 -8.51 12.18
C LEU A 643 -9.69 -8.19 13.13
N GLY A 644 -9.93 -7.23 14.02
CA GLY A 644 -8.95 -6.86 15.04
C GLY A 644 -8.91 -7.90 16.15
N GLY A 645 -8.05 -8.89 16.03
CA GLY A 645 -7.88 -9.96 17.00
C GLY A 645 -7.15 -9.51 18.26
N THR A 646 -7.24 -10.32 19.33
CA THR A 646 -6.65 -10.04 20.65
C THR A 646 -6.97 -8.63 21.16
N ALA A 647 -8.19 -8.20 20.89
CA ALA A 647 -8.66 -6.85 21.13
C ALA A 647 -8.72 -6.48 22.60
N GLY A 648 -8.58 -5.19 22.88
CA GLY A 648 -8.76 -4.59 24.19
C GLY A 648 -7.51 -4.55 25.06
N ARG A 649 -7.31 -3.44 25.76
CA ARG A 649 -6.13 -3.21 26.60
C ARG A 649 -6.11 -4.08 27.86
N THR A 650 -7.25 -4.40 28.43
CA THR A 650 -7.35 -5.27 29.61
C THR A 650 -7.78 -6.69 29.27
N THR A 651 -8.41 -6.88 28.11
CA THR A 651 -8.91 -8.20 27.68
C THR A 651 -7.76 -9.12 27.24
N LEU A 652 -6.73 -8.57 26.60
CA LEU A 652 -5.45 -9.27 26.37
C LEU A 652 -4.54 -9.07 27.58
N ASN A 653 -4.39 -10.09 28.41
CA ASN A 653 -3.72 -10.01 29.72
C ASN A 653 -2.18 -10.06 29.66
N GLY A 654 -1.58 -11.24 29.67
CA GLY A 654 -0.17 -11.48 29.96
C GLY A 654 0.84 -10.93 28.93
N GLU A 655 0.43 -10.68 27.68
CA GLU A 655 1.34 -10.19 26.62
C GLU A 655 1.74 -8.71 26.79
N GLY A 656 0.93 -7.93 27.50
CA GLY A 656 1.28 -6.59 27.97
C GLY A 656 1.35 -5.51 26.88
N LEU A 657 2.14 -4.49 27.16
CA LEU A 657 2.22 -3.21 26.44
C LEU A 657 2.27 -3.33 24.92
N GLN A 658 3.11 -4.22 24.37
CA GLN A 658 3.34 -4.35 22.94
C GLN A 658 2.12 -4.82 22.15
N HIS A 659 1.20 -5.55 22.78
CA HIS A 659 0.09 -6.23 22.12
C HIS A 659 -1.28 -5.68 22.54
N GLN A 660 -1.36 -4.93 23.65
CA GLN A 660 -2.60 -4.41 24.21
C GLN A 660 -3.07 -3.15 23.46
N ASP A 661 -4.09 -3.30 22.63
CA ASP A 661 -4.69 -2.22 21.85
C ASP A 661 -5.76 -1.48 22.67
N GLY A 662 -5.63 -0.18 22.79
CA GLY A 662 -6.63 0.70 23.40
C GLY A 662 -7.02 1.87 22.48
N HIS A 663 -6.60 1.90 21.20
CA HIS A 663 -6.70 3.10 20.36
C HIS A 663 -7.10 2.86 18.90
N SER A 664 -7.11 1.62 18.42
CA SER A 664 -7.37 1.32 17.01
C SER A 664 -8.76 1.74 16.54
N LEU A 665 -9.79 1.64 17.40
CA LEU A 665 -11.14 2.11 17.07
C LEU A 665 -11.20 3.63 16.88
N LEU A 666 -10.44 4.40 17.68
CA LEU A 666 -10.33 5.83 17.51
C LEU A 666 -9.60 6.17 16.20
N ASN A 667 -8.49 5.46 15.89
CA ASN A 667 -7.78 5.62 14.64
C ASN A 667 -8.66 5.31 13.43
N ALA A 668 -9.49 4.27 13.51
CA ALA A 668 -10.40 3.86 12.44
C ALA A 668 -11.38 4.95 11.99
N MET A 669 -11.69 5.90 12.87
CA MET A 669 -12.54 7.05 12.52
C MET A 669 -12.00 7.92 11.40
N ALA A 670 -10.68 8.00 11.24
CA ALA A 670 -10.05 8.81 10.21
C ALA A 670 -10.31 8.28 8.79
N PHE A 671 -10.72 7.02 8.65
CA PHE A 671 -10.90 6.35 7.36
C PHE A 671 -12.37 6.37 6.93
N PRO A 672 -12.74 7.09 5.85
CA PRO A 672 -14.16 7.31 5.50
C PRO A 672 -14.94 6.04 5.21
N THR A 673 -14.29 5.01 4.63
CA THR A 673 -14.92 3.74 4.25
C THR A 673 -14.93 2.68 5.35
N VAL A 674 -14.20 2.91 6.47
CA VAL A 674 -14.11 1.94 7.56
C VAL A 674 -15.28 2.11 8.53
N ARG A 675 -16.01 1.02 8.76
CA ARG A 675 -17.06 0.90 9.78
C ARG A 675 -16.51 0.07 10.93
N ALA A 676 -16.27 0.70 12.08
CA ALA A 676 -15.58 0.07 13.21
C ALA A 676 -16.57 -0.32 14.32
N TYR A 677 -16.45 -1.56 14.80
CA TYR A 677 -17.34 -2.16 15.80
C TYR A 677 -16.57 -2.91 16.89
N ASP A 678 -17.08 -2.87 18.12
CA ASP A 678 -16.59 -3.59 19.30
C ASP A 678 -17.71 -4.46 19.90
N PRO A 679 -18.05 -5.60 19.28
CA PRO A 679 -19.12 -6.47 19.74
C PRO A 679 -18.75 -7.22 21.02
N ALA A 680 -19.70 -7.37 21.94
CA ALA A 680 -19.56 -8.13 23.18
C ALA A 680 -19.89 -9.63 22.99
N PHE A 681 -20.84 -9.97 22.13
CA PHE A 681 -21.35 -11.32 21.99
C PHE A 681 -21.28 -11.84 20.54
N ASN A 682 -21.23 -13.18 20.40
CA ASN A 682 -21.12 -13.83 19.09
C ASN A 682 -22.28 -13.49 18.15
N TYR A 683 -23.51 -13.25 18.66
CA TYR A 683 -24.62 -12.84 17.82
C TYR A 683 -24.44 -11.43 17.24
N GLU A 684 -23.86 -10.49 18.01
CA GLU A 684 -23.55 -9.15 17.49
C GLU A 684 -22.55 -9.22 16.34
N THR A 685 -21.49 -10.03 16.54
CA THR A 685 -20.48 -10.25 15.50
C THR A 685 -21.08 -10.86 14.24
N ALA A 686 -21.99 -11.83 14.40
CA ALA A 686 -22.67 -12.46 13.27
C ALA A 686 -23.56 -11.47 12.53
N VAL A 687 -24.39 -10.70 13.24
CA VAL A 687 -25.25 -9.66 12.63
C VAL A 687 -24.41 -8.69 11.80
N LEU A 688 -23.28 -8.22 12.32
CA LEU A 688 -22.36 -7.29 11.64
C LEU A 688 -21.74 -7.91 10.37
N ILE A 689 -21.33 -9.17 10.43
CA ILE A 689 -20.78 -9.87 9.25
C ILE A 689 -21.85 -10.00 8.15
N PHE A 690 -23.08 -10.41 8.51
CA PHE A 690 -24.15 -10.59 7.50
C PHE A 690 -24.68 -9.26 6.96
N ASP A 691 -24.75 -8.21 7.78
CA ASP A 691 -25.03 -6.85 7.31
C ASP A 691 -23.96 -6.38 6.30
N GLY A 692 -22.70 -6.59 6.63
CA GLY A 692 -21.57 -6.24 5.75
C GLY A 692 -21.59 -7.02 4.43
N LEU A 693 -21.84 -8.31 4.47
CA LEU A 693 -22.00 -9.14 3.26
C LEU A 693 -23.11 -8.59 2.36
N LYS A 694 -24.29 -8.30 2.94
CA LYS A 694 -25.43 -7.75 2.19
C LYS A 694 -25.08 -6.39 1.57
N LYS A 695 -24.62 -5.44 2.37
CA LYS A 695 -24.33 -4.08 1.90
C LYS A 695 -23.25 -4.03 0.83
N MET A 696 -22.14 -4.75 1.05
CA MET A 696 -21.02 -4.70 0.13
C MET A 696 -21.24 -5.48 -1.17
N TYR A 697 -21.89 -6.65 -1.11
CA TYR A 697 -21.91 -7.59 -2.24
C TYR A 697 -23.28 -7.74 -2.91
N GLU A 698 -24.40 -7.49 -2.22
CA GLU A 698 -25.71 -7.40 -2.84
C GLU A 698 -26.06 -5.97 -3.24
N GLU A 699 -25.87 -5.01 -2.33
CA GLU A 699 -26.25 -3.61 -2.52
C GLU A 699 -25.13 -2.81 -3.23
N GLY A 700 -23.89 -3.31 -3.24
CA GLY A 700 -22.77 -2.71 -3.97
C GLY A 700 -22.07 -1.58 -3.22
N GLU A 701 -22.32 -1.41 -1.92
CA GLU A 701 -21.74 -0.35 -1.11
C GLU A 701 -20.23 -0.53 -0.94
N THR A 702 -19.49 0.58 -0.97
CA THR A 702 -18.06 0.61 -0.66
C THR A 702 -17.88 0.75 0.85
N ALA A 703 -17.47 -0.30 1.51
CA ALA A 703 -17.18 -0.30 2.95
C ALA A 703 -16.13 -1.36 3.31
N ILE A 704 -15.43 -1.11 4.42
CA ILE A 704 -14.59 -2.07 5.12
C ILE A 704 -15.14 -2.19 6.53
N TYR A 705 -15.59 -3.38 6.92
CA TYR A 705 -16.05 -3.64 8.29
C TYR A 705 -14.84 -4.01 9.15
N TYR A 706 -14.54 -3.17 10.13
CA TYR A 706 -13.52 -3.42 11.13
C TYR A 706 -14.18 -3.89 12.42
N ILE A 707 -14.04 -5.16 12.75
CA ILE A 707 -14.72 -5.81 13.88
C ILE A 707 -13.68 -6.28 14.87
N MET A 708 -13.78 -5.81 16.13
CA MET A 708 -12.92 -6.23 17.20
C MET A 708 -13.33 -7.60 17.69
N VAL A 709 -12.35 -8.48 17.98
CA VAL A 709 -12.59 -9.81 18.52
C VAL A 709 -11.57 -10.13 19.61
N GLY A 710 -12.07 -10.46 20.78
CA GLY A 710 -11.27 -10.76 21.97
C GLY A 710 -11.04 -12.26 22.15
N ASN A 711 -10.05 -12.60 22.97
CA ASN A 711 -9.67 -13.98 23.31
C ASN A 711 -10.17 -14.42 24.71
N GLU A 712 -10.88 -13.57 25.45
CA GLU A 712 -11.48 -13.90 26.73
C GLU A 712 -12.74 -14.75 26.55
N ASN A 713 -12.81 -15.86 27.27
CA ASN A 713 -14.02 -16.69 27.34
C ASN A 713 -14.95 -16.21 28.44
N TYR A 714 -16.21 -16.02 28.06
CA TYR A 714 -17.31 -15.72 29.02
C TYR A 714 -18.63 -16.22 28.45
N ALA A 715 -19.64 -16.32 29.31
CA ALA A 715 -20.96 -16.82 28.94
C ALA A 715 -21.59 -15.96 27.85
N MET A 716 -21.85 -16.55 26.69
CA MET A 716 -22.52 -15.87 25.57
C MET A 716 -24.01 -15.69 25.90
N ALA A 717 -24.43 -14.44 25.94
CA ALA A 717 -25.85 -14.12 26.20
C ALA A 717 -26.74 -14.47 25.01
N GLU A 718 -28.03 -14.61 25.28
CA GLU A 718 -29.05 -14.70 24.25
C GLU A 718 -29.29 -13.31 23.62
N MET A 719 -29.56 -13.30 22.32
CA MET A 719 -29.83 -12.07 21.60
C MET A 719 -31.21 -11.51 21.96
N PRO A 720 -31.31 -10.26 22.44
CA PRO A 720 -32.63 -9.63 22.67
C PRO A 720 -33.42 -9.51 21.36
N GLU A 721 -34.70 -9.75 21.41
CA GLU A 721 -35.58 -9.67 20.22
C GLU A 721 -35.58 -8.26 19.64
N GLY A 722 -35.39 -8.15 18.30
CA GLY A 722 -35.42 -6.88 17.57
C GLY A 722 -34.16 -6.03 17.76
N SER A 723 -33.05 -6.60 18.27
CA SER A 723 -31.79 -5.87 18.46
C SER A 723 -30.92 -5.72 17.21
N GLU A 724 -31.21 -6.41 16.11
CA GLU A 724 -30.39 -6.45 14.91
C GLU A 724 -30.08 -5.07 14.35
N GLU A 725 -31.10 -4.23 14.22
CA GLU A 725 -30.93 -2.85 13.72
C GLU A 725 -30.04 -2.04 14.64
N GLY A 726 -30.24 -2.13 15.96
CA GLY A 726 -29.43 -1.42 16.96
C GLY A 726 -27.96 -1.86 16.95
N ILE A 727 -27.71 -3.15 16.76
CA ILE A 727 -26.35 -3.71 16.64
C ILE A 727 -25.61 -3.04 15.46
N VAL A 728 -26.26 -2.92 14.31
CA VAL A 728 -25.67 -2.30 13.11
C VAL A 728 -25.53 -0.78 13.25
N LYS A 729 -26.51 -0.12 13.87
CA LYS A 729 -26.49 1.34 14.10
C LYS A 729 -25.52 1.77 15.19
N GLY A 730 -25.08 0.87 16.05
CA GLY A 730 -24.03 1.10 17.03
C GLY A 730 -24.43 0.99 18.48
N MET A 731 -25.73 0.89 18.84
CA MET A 731 -26.15 0.59 20.20
C MET A 731 -27.58 0.05 20.28
N TYR A 732 -27.86 -0.69 21.34
CA TYR A 732 -29.22 -1.14 21.69
C TYR A 732 -29.30 -1.40 23.21
N ARG A 733 -30.54 -1.31 23.76
CA ARG A 733 -30.76 -1.63 25.17
C ARG A 733 -30.71 -3.16 25.37
N PHE A 734 -29.68 -3.61 26.07
CA PHE A 734 -29.44 -5.02 26.34
C PHE A 734 -30.32 -5.55 27.48
N ARG A 735 -30.36 -4.83 28.64
CA ARG A 735 -31.08 -5.29 29.84
C ARG A 735 -31.53 -4.12 30.69
N SER A 736 -32.80 -4.14 31.18
CA SER A 736 -33.30 -3.22 32.21
C SER A 736 -33.42 -3.96 33.55
N ARG A 737 -33.11 -3.27 34.63
CA ARG A 737 -33.32 -3.77 36.00
C ARG A 737 -34.00 -2.73 36.87
N ASP A 738 -35.29 -2.96 37.13
CA ASP A 738 -36.04 -2.15 38.06
C ASP A 738 -35.83 -2.60 39.53
N VAL A 739 -35.81 -1.65 40.44
CA VAL A 739 -35.65 -1.90 41.88
C VAL A 739 -36.82 -1.28 42.65
N LYS A 740 -37.45 -2.07 43.50
CA LYS A 740 -38.54 -1.57 44.35
C LYS A 740 -38.02 -0.49 45.32
N ASN A 741 -38.67 0.69 45.33
CA ASN A 741 -38.24 1.85 46.05
C ASN A 741 -36.79 2.28 45.67
N ALA A 742 -36.51 2.31 44.40
CA ALA A 742 -35.19 2.75 43.88
C ALA A 742 -34.90 4.17 44.37
N LYS A 743 -33.67 4.45 44.75
CA LYS A 743 -33.18 5.78 45.14
C LYS A 743 -32.93 6.64 43.90
N GLY A 744 -32.61 6.05 42.78
CA GLY A 744 -32.35 6.68 41.50
C GLY A 744 -32.25 5.66 40.36
N ARG A 745 -32.08 6.17 39.15
CA ARG A 745 -31.84 5.33 37.96
C ARG A 745 -30.58 5.86 37.23
N VAL A 746 -29.82 4.96 36.66
CA VAL A 746 -28.62 5.27 35.85
C VAL A 746 -28.64 4.49 34.54
N GLN A 747 -27.98 5.02 33.53
CA GLN A 747 -27.78 4.43 32.21
C GLN A 747 -26.34 3.94 32.11
N LEU A 748 -26.13 2.68 31.82
CA LEU A 748 -24.82 2.03 31.77
C LEU A 748 -24.51 1.59 30.34
N PHE A 749 -23.52 2.17 29.74
CA PHE A 749 -23.02 1.83 28.40
C PHE A 749 -21.79 0.93 28.53
N GLY A 750 -21.76 -0.16 27.77
CA GLY A 750 -20.61 -1.05 27.71
C GLY A 750 -20.36 -1.56 26.30
N SER A 751 -19.11 -1.84 25.97
CA SER A 751 -18.73 -2.44 24.69
C SER A 751 -17.75 -3.61 24.90
N GLY A 752 -17.67 -4.50 23.93
CA GLY A 752 -16.75 -5.64 23.95
C GLY A 752 -16.83 -6.44 25.25
N ALA A 753 -15.73 -6.98 25.72
CA ALA A 753 -15.66 -7.77 26.94
C ALA A 753 -16.02 -6.97 28.23
N ILE A 754 -15.85 -5.65 28.20
CA ILE A 754 -16.14 -4.75 29.35
C ILE A 754 -17.64 -4.71 29.65
N LEU A 755 -18.51 -5.00 28.68
CA LEU A 755 -19.96 -5.10 28.92
C LEU A 755 -20.28 -6.07 30.07
N ASN A 756 -19.51 -7.14 30.25
CA ASN A 756 -19.69 -8.09 31.39
C ASN A 756 -19.43 -7.44 32.74
N GLY A 757 -18.44 -6.56 32.85
CA GLY A 757 -18.19 -5.71 34.01
C GLY A 757 -19.33 -4.75 34.29
N VAL A 758 -19.89 -4.13 33.26
CA VAL A 758 -21.06 -3.24 33.34
C VAL A 758 -22.31 -3.99 33.80
N LEU A 759 -22.53 -5.24 33.34
CA LEU A 759 -23.65 -6.07 33.81
C LEU A 759 -23.51 -6.42 35.28
N LYS A 760 -22.29 -6.71 35.73
CA LYS A 760 -22.01 -6.96 37.18
C LYS A 760 -22.19 -5.68 37.99
N ALA A 761 -21.81 -4.52 37.47
CA ALA A 761 -22.09 -3.23 38.11
C ALA A 761 -23.60 -2.99 38.30
N GLN A 762 -24.44 -3.33 37.29
CA GLN A 762 -25.89 -3.29 37.43
C GLN A 762 -26.40 -4.13 38.60
N GLU A 763 -25.83 -5.29 38.82
CA GLU A 763 -26.20 -6.18 39.93
C GLU A 763 -25.80 -5.56 41.27
N ILE A 764 -24.58 -5.05 41.39
CA ILE A 764 -24.09 -4.37 42.60
C ILE A 764 -24.97 -3.14 42.95
N LEU A 765 -25.28 -2.31 41.96
CA LEU A 765 -26.13 -1.12 42.09
C LEU A 765 -27.53 -1.48 42.62
N ALA A 766 -28.15 -2.51 42.07
CA ALA A 766 -29.49 -2.95 42.46
C ALA A 766 -29.52 -3.54 43.88
N GLU A 767 -28.59 -4.45 44.21
CA GLU A 767 -28.60 -5.23 45.41
C GLU A 767 -28.08 -4.47 46.64
N GLN A 768 -26.99 -3.75 46.47
CA GLN A 768 -26.32 -3.06 47.59
C GLN A 768 -26.77 -1.62 47.77
N TYR A 769 -27.09 -0.90 46.68
CA TYR A 769 -27.36 0.53 46.72
C TYR A 769 -28.81 0.92 46.42
N LYS A 770 -29.65 -0.01 45.97
CA LYS A 770 -31.04 0.20 45.53
C LYS A 770 -31.15 1.21 44.41
N VAL A 771 -30.28 1.11 43.41
CA VAL A 771 -30.31 1.93 42.22
C VAL A 771 -30.82 1.08 41.06
N ALA A 772 -31.84 1.59 40.35
CA ALA A 772 -32.32 0.98 39.12
C ALA A 772 -31.38 1.35 37.96
N SER A 773 -31.29 0.51 36.94
CA SER A 773 -30.41 0.82 35.79
C SER A 773 -30.81 0.09 34.53
N ASP A 774 -30.52 0.72 33.39
CA ASP A 774 -30.58 0.11 32.07
C ASP A 774 -29.16 -0.08 31.54
N VAL A 775 -28.88 -1.26 31.01
CA VAL A 775 -27.59 -1.58 30.36
C VAL A 775 -27.76 -1.55 28.85
N TRP A 776 -26.88 -0.84 28.18
CA TRP A 776 -26.83 -0.68 26.74
C TRP A 776 -25.55 -1.33 26.21
N SER A 777 -25.67 -2.20 25.21
CA SER A 777 -24.51 -2.64 24.44
C SER A 777 -24.21 -1.60 23.36
N VAL A 778 -23.04 -0.98 23.43
CA VAL A 778 -22.56 -0.01 22.45
C VAL A 778 -21.61 -0.73 21.50
N THR A 779 -22.14 -1.21 20.40
CA THR A 779 -21.35 -1.97 19.41
C THR A 779 -20.47 -1.06 18.57
N SER A 780 -20.80 0.25 18.44
CA SER A 780 -19.98 1.19 17.68
C SER A 780 -20.16 2.66 18.10
N TYR A 781 -19.22 3.18 18.84
CA TYR A 781 -19.10 4.62 19.11
C TYR A 781 -18.89 5.43 17.81
N THR A 782 -18.15 4.89 16.86
CA THR A 782 -17.79 5.56 15.61
C THR A 782 -18.98 5.73 14.67
N GLN A 783 -19.82 4.72 14.53
CA GLN A 783 -21.02 4.80 13.68
C GLN A 783 -22.08 5.73 14.29
N LEU A 784 -22.31 5.65 15.59
CA LEU A 784 -23.17 6.60 16.32
C LEU A 784 -22.74 8.04 16.10
N ARG A 785 -21.44 8.31 16.24
CA ARG A 785 -20.87 9.63 16.03
C ARG A 785 -21.06 10.12 14.59
N ARG A 786 -20.76 9.30 13.59
CA ARG A 786 -20.85 9.68 12.18
C ARG A 786 -22.28 10.01 11.78
N GLU A 787 -23.23 9.15 12.16
CA GLU A 787 -24.64 9.38 11.86
C GLU A 787 -25.16 10.65 12.52
N ALA A 788 -24.83 10.88 13.80
CA ALA A 788 -25.25 12.07 14.51
C ALA A 788 -24.63 13.37 13.96
N ASP A 789 -23.38 13.33 13.50
CA ASP A 789 -22.75 14.46 12.80
C ASP A 789 -23.42 14.73 11.44
N ASP A 790 -23.74 13.70 10.66
CA ASP A 790 -24.44 13.85 9.38
C ASP A 790 -25.81 14.49 9.58
N VAL A 791 -26.57 14.05 10.59
CA VAL A 791 -27.86 14.65 10.96
C VAL A 791 -27.69 16.12 11.38
N ARG A 792 -26.70 16.40 12.23
CA ARG A 792 -26.40 17.77 12.66
C ARG A 792 -26.05 18.66 11.48
N GLN A 793 -25.18 18.21 10.58
CA GLN A 793 -24.79 18.97 9.40
C GLN A 793 -25.98 19.22 8.48
N TRP A 794 -26.82 18.21 8.28
CA TRP A 794 -28.03 18.36 7.48
C TRP A 794 -28.95 19.42 8.07
N ASN A 795 -29.18 19.40 9.39
CA ASN A 795 -30.02 20.40 10.08
C ASN A 795 -29.48 21.84 9.93
N VAL A 796 -28.16 22.03 10.00
CA VAL A 796 -27.52 23.34 9.78
C VAL A 796 -27.73 23.81 8.33
N GLN A 797 -27.64 22.89 7.36
CA GLN A 797 -27.79 23.22 5.93
C GLN A 797 -29.26 23.47 5.53
N HIS A 798 -30.24 22.94 6.29
CA HIS A 798 -31.66 23.00 5.97
C HIS A 798 -32.47 23.69 7.09
N PRO A 799 -32.21 24.99 7.40
CA PRO A 799 -32.79 25.66 8.56
C PRO A 799 -34.32 25.88 8.43
N GLN A 800 -34.90 25.70 7.26
CA GLN A 800 -36.35 25.79 7.01
C GLN A 800 -37.09 24.47 7.09
N GLU A 801 -36.34 23.35 7.12
CA GLU A 801 -36.88 22.00 7.23
C GLU A 801 -37.12 21.63 8.70
N LYS A 802 -37.98 20.64 8.93
CA LYS A 802 -38.09 20.06 10.27
C LYS A 802 -36.77 19.38 10.62
N PRO A 803 -36.15 19.75 11.77
CA PRO A 803 -34.92 19.12 12.18
C PRO A 803 -35.03 17.59 12.22
N ARG A 804 -34.03 16.88 11.69
CA ARG A 804 -33.84 15.44 11.85
C ARG A 804 -33.31 15.17 13.24
N VAL A 805 -33.59 14.00 13.77
CA VAL A 805 -33.10 13.49 15.04
C VAL A 805 -32.16 12.34 14.76
N SER A 806 -31.00 12.31 15.39
CA SER A 806 -30.05 11.21 15.24
C SER A 806 -30.56 9.93 15.92
N TYR A 807 -30.07 8.77 15.48
CA TYR A 807 -30.40 7.49 16.09
C TYR A 807 -30.11 7.48 17.60
N LEU A 808 -28.95 8.05 17.99
CA LEU A 808 -28.56 8.17 19.39
C LEU A 808 -29.58 9.00 20.20
N GLU A 809 -29.98 10.18 19.73
CA GLU A 809 -30.94 11.04 20.39
C GLU A 809 -32.34 10.42 20.43
N GLU A 810 -32.77 9.74 19.34
CA GLU A 810 -34.05 9.04 19.30
C GLU A 810 -34.07 7.88 20.33
N THR A 811 -32.99 7.08 20.36
CA THR A 811 -32.85 5.92 21.25
C THR A 811 -32.83 6.34 22.73
N LEU A 812 -32.23 7.48 23.06
CA LEU A 812 -32.10 7.99 24.43
C LEU A 812 -33.22 8.98 24.79
N ASN A 813 -34.17 9.24 23.91
CA ASN A 813 -35.25 10.17 24.17
C ASN A 813 -36.12 9.71 25.36
N GLY A 814 -36.27 10.57 26.38
CA GLY A 814 -37.05 10.28 27.60
C GLY A 814 -36.40 9.26 28.55
N VAL A 815 -35.13 8.90 28.33
CA VAL A 815 -34.38 8.04 29.22
C VAL A 815 -33.86 8.87 30.40
N GLU A 816 -34.14 8.42 31.63
CA GLU A 816 -33.81 9.13 32.87
C GLU A 816 -32.49 8.71 33.50
N GLY A 817 -31.82 9.66 34.18
CA GLY A 817 -30.61 9.47 34.98
C GLY A 817 -29.31 9.82 34.28
N PRO A 818 -28.19 9.83 35.04
CA PRO A 818 -26.87 10.03 34.47
C PRO A 818 -26.43 8.82 33.67
N PHE A 819 -25.52 9.06 32.74
CA PHE A 819 -24.98 8.07 31.81
C PHE A 819 -23.53 7.75 32.16
N ILE A 820 -23.21 6.46 32.29
CA ILE A 820 -21.85 5.97 32.55
C ILE A 820 -21.44 5.05 31.39
N SER A 821 -20.36 5.35 30.75
CA SER A 821 -19.80 4.50 29.68
C SER A 821 -18.50 3.86 30.13
N ALA A 822 -18.30 2.58 29.82
CA ALA A 822 -17.04 1.88 30.06
C ALA A 822 -16.64 1.06 28.83
N SER A 823 -15.37 1.17 28.43
CA SER A 823 -14.80 0.40 27.32
C SER A 823 -13.35 0.03 27.58
N ASP A 824 -12.84 -0.91 26.80
CA ASP A 824 -11.44 -1.35 26.86
C ASP A 824 -10.50 -0.46 26.01
N TYR A 825 -10.95 0.73 25.68
CA TYR A 825 -10.26 1.72 24.83
C TYR A 825 -10.11 3.03 25.57
N VAL A 826 -9.32 3.95 24.99
CA VAL A 826 -9.12 5.29 25.54
C VAL A 826 -10.45 6.04 25.69
N MET A 827 -10.58 6.85 26.74
CA MET A 827 -11.80 7.59 27.08
C MET A 827 -12.32 8.44 25.89
N ALA A 828 -11.42 9.00 25.08
CA ALA A 828 -11.77 9.79 23.92
C ALA A 828 -12.71 9.08 22.94
N LEU A 829 -12.69 7.74 22.90
CA LEU A 829 -13.62 6.95 22.06
C LEU A 829 -15.07 7.12 22.52
N GLY A 830 -15.35 7.07 23.83
CA GLY A 830 -16.70 7.26 24.37
C GLY A 830 -17.09 8.74 24.43
N GLU A 831 -16.16 9.62 24.82
CA GLU A 831 -16.39 11.07 25.01
C GLU A 831 -16.89 11.77 23.74
N GLN A 832 -16.58 11.25 22.56
CA GLN A 832 -17.07 11.81 21.30
C GLN A 832 -18.61 11.83 21.17
N LEU A 833 -19.35 11.06 21.98
CA LEU A 833 -20.82 11.06 21.98
C LEU A 833 -21.42 12.14 22.88
N THR A 834 -20.63 12.79 23.72
CA THR A 834 -21.08 13.80 24.69
C THR A 834 -22.08 14.83 24.13
N PRO A 835 -21.96 15.37 22.88
CA PRO A 835 -22.89 16.37 22.36
C PRO A 835 -24.35 15.88 22.17
N TRP A 836 -24.58 14.57 22.14
CA TRP A 836 -25.90 13.97 21.85
C TRP A 836 -26.47 13.10 22.98
N VAL A 837 -25.70 12.88 24.07
CA VAL A 837 -26.21 12.16 25.25
C VAL A 837 -27.01 13.17 26.09
N PRO A 838 -28.29 12.89 26.40
CA PRO A 838 -29.19 13.89 26.96
C PRO A 838 -29.04 14.08 28.49
N GLY A 839 -27.85 14.14 29.01
CA GLY A 839 -27.62 14.26 30.45
C GLY A 839 -26.16 14.33 30.81
N ARG A 840 -25.84 14.22 32.10
CA ARG A 840 -24.44 14.04 32.49
C ARG A 840 -23.92 12.71 31.98
N TYR A 841 -22.78 12.78 31.35
CA TYR A 841 -22.16 11.61 30.71
C TYR A 841 -20.71 11.49 31.17
N ARG A 842 -20.41 10.39 31.83
CA ARG A 842 -19.09 10.04 32.35
C ARG A 842 -18.55 8.82 31.62
N VAL A 843 -17.33 8.95 31.10
CA VAL A 843 -16.65 7.89 30.36
C VAL A 843 -15.50 7.35 31.18
N LEU A 844 -15.43 6.02 31.28
CA LEU A 844 -14.33 5.25 31.83
C LEU A 844 -13.63 4.54 30.66
N GLY A 845 -12.31 4.62 30.63
CA GLY A 845 -11.51 4.05 29.55
C GLY A 845 -10.12 3.63 30.03
N THR A 846 -9.33 3.09 29.13
CA THR A 846 -8.02 2.52 29.41
C THR A 846 -6.87 3.40 28.91
N ASP A 847 -6.90 4.69 29.32
CA ASP A 847 -5.83 5.63 28.99
C ASP A 847 -4.53 5.27 29.72
N GLY A 848 -3.40 5.41 29.03
CA GLY A 848 -2.11 5.02 29.54
C GLY A 848 -1.46 3.87 28.75
N MET A 849 -0.34 3.38 29.24
CA MET A 849 0.37 2.25 28.64
C MET A 849 -0.17 0.90 29.13
N GLY A 850 -0.19 -0.11 28.22
CA GLY A 850 -0.57 -1.48 28.61
C GLY A 850 0.44 -2.10 29.59
N ARG A 851 -0.01 -3.12 30.33
CA ARG A 851 0.78 -3.84 31.32
C ARG A 851 0.49 -5.34 31.29
N SER A 852 1.47 -6.16 31.64
CA SER A 852 1.27 -7.59 31.82
C SER A 852 0.73 -7.84 33.21
N GLU A 853 -0.53 -8.29 33.31
CA GLU A 853 -1.18 -8.68 34.54
C GLU A 853 -2.44 -9.52 34.26
N THR A 854 -3.15 -9.99 35.31
CA THR A 854 -4.47 -10.61 35.15
C THR A 854 -5.50 -9.59 34.67
N ARG A 855 -6.55 -10.04 34.02
CA ARG A 855 -7.63 -9.16 33.53
C ARG A 855 -8.27 -8.34 34.63
N GLU A 856 -8.49 -8.98 35.79
CA GLU A 856 -9.07 -8.33 37.00
C GLU A 856 -8.18 -7.19 37.49
N ALA A 857 -6.87 -7.44 37.61
CA ALA A 857 -5.93 -6.42 38.04
C ALA A 857 -5.79 -5.27 37.01
N LEU A 858 -5.75 -5.59 35.71
CA LEU A 858 -5.72 -4.59 34.67
C LEU A 858 -6.98 -3.73 34.66
N ARG A 859 -8.19 -4.32 34.73
CA ARG A 859 -9.45 -3.60 34.78
C ARG A 859 -9.55 -2.70 36.03
N ARG A 860 -9.02 -3.18 37.18
CA ARG A 860 -8.89 -2.36 38.39
C ARG A 860 -7.91 -1.20 38.19
N HIS A 861 -6.74 -1.46 37.59
CA HIS A 861 -5.70 -0.47 37.33
C HIS A 861 -6.22 0.67 36.46
N PHE A 862 -6.95 0.35 35.38
CA PHE A 862 -7.53 1.34 34.47
C PHE A 862 -8.90 1.89 34.93
N GLY A 863 -9.49 1.36 36.01
CA GLY A 863 -10.78 1.82 36.56
C GLY A 863 -11.99 1.49 35.67
N VAL A 864 -11.96 0.36 34.95
CA VAL A 864 -13.05 -0.14 34.08
C VAL A 864 -13.70 -1.41 34.58
N ASP A 865 -13.40 -1.84 35.82
CA ASP A 865 -14.04 -2.96 36.47
C ASP A 865 -15.45 -2.62 36.98
N ALA A 866 -16.20 -3.63 37.45
CA ALA A 866 -17.56 -3.46 37.93
C ALA A 866 -17.70 -2.50 39.13
N GLU A 867 -16.72 -2.51 40.02
CA GLU A 867 -16.67 -1.67 41.20
C GLU A 867 -16.44 -0.21 40.84
N SER A 868 -15.54 0.06 39.89
CA SER A 868 -15.27 1.42 39.36
C SER A 868 -16.47 1.98 38.60
N VAL A 869 -17.14 1.17 37.77
CA VAL A 869 -18.39 1.55 37.08
C VAL A 869 -19.49 1.86 38.10
N THR A 870 -19.62 1.02 39.12
CA THR A 870 -20.58 1.23 40.21
C THR A 870 -20.33 2.56 40.94
N PHE A 871 -19.06 2.82 41.31
CA PHE A 871 -18.70 4.03 42.02
C PHE A 871 -18.90 5.29 41.18
N ALA A 872 -18.56 5.25 39.87
CA ALA A 872 -18.84 6.32 38.95
C ALA A 872 -20.35 6.64 38.89
N ALA A 873 -21.19 5.64 38.81
CA ALA A 873 -22.65 5.79 38.83
C ALA A 873 -23.16 6.43 40.13
N LEU A 874 -22.65 6.00 41.28
CA LEU A 874 -23.00 6.56 42.59
C LEU A 874 -22.52 8.02 42.73
N SER A 875 -21.34 8.34 42.19
CA SER A 875 -20.81 9.72 42.17
C SER A 875 -21.71 10.66 41.36
N GLU A 876 -22.13 10.25 40.17
CA GLU A 876 -23.04 11.05 39.35
C GLU A 876 -24.42 11.23 40.01
N LEU A 877 -24.92 10.21 40.69
CA LEU A 877 -26.16 10.31 41.47
C LEU A 877 -26.00 11.21 42.73
N ALA A 878 -24.82 11.31 43.31
CA ALA A 878 -24.56 12.22 44.41
C ALA A 878 -24.56 13.68 43.95
N ASP A 879 -24.09 13.98 42.75
CA ASP A 879 -24.20 15.30 42.13
C ASP A 879 -25.67 15.69 41.88
N ASP A 880 -26.59 14.71 41.75
CA ASP A 880 -28.04 14.90 41.72
C ASP A 880 -28.66 14.96 43.12
N GLY A 881 -27.87 14.91 44.19
CA GLY A 881 -28.33 14.96 45.55
C GLY A 881 -28.97 13.65 46.07
N VAL A 882 -28.83 12.56 45.33
CA VAL A 882 -29.40 11.23 45.74
C VAL A 882 -28.59 10.58 46.85
N PHE A 883 -27.27 10.76 46.86
CA PHE A 883 -26.35 10.26 47.85
C PHE A 883 -25.55 11.42 48.45
N GLU A 884 -25.28 11.32 49.76
CA GLU A 884 -24.40 12.27 50.44
C GLU A 884 -22.91 11.85 50.33
N THR A 885 -21.99 12.80 50.47
CA THR A 885 -20.53 12.51 50.44
C THR A 885 -20.13 11.39 51.41
N LYS A 886 -20.76 11.33 52.59
CA LYS A 886 -20.49 10.23 53.57
C LYS A 886 -20.86 8.86 53.03
N ASP A 887 -21.87 8.74 52.18
CA ASP A 887 -22.29 7.48 51.58
C ASP A 887 -21.35 7.09 50.46
N LEU A 888 -20.80 8.06 49.69
CA LEU A 888 -19.75 7.77 48.72
C LEU A 888 -18.47 7.26 49.37
N VAL A 889 -18.04 7.86 50.48
CA VAL A 889 -16.85 7.36 51.25
C VAL A 889 -17.05 5.92 51.73
N LYS A 890 -18.26 5.58 52.19
CA LYS A 890 -18.56 4.19 52.54
C LYS A 890 -18.59 3.26 51.35
N ALA A 891 -19.17 3.70 50.24
CA ALA A 891 -19.21 2.95 48.99
C ALA A 891 -17.80 2.66 48.45
N GLN A 892 -16.95 3.68 48.37
CA GLN A 892 -15.55 3.56 47.95
C GLN A 892 -14.81 2.47 48.76
N LYS A 893 -14.96 2.51 50.09
CA LYS A 893 -14.34 1.50 50.97
C LYS A 893 -14.94 0.12 50.76
N SER A 894 -16.28 0.00 50.60
CA SER A 894 -16.92 -1.31 50.42
C SER A 894 -16.66 -1.94 49.07
N LEU A 895 -16.40 -1.14 48.03
CA LEU A 895 -16.02 -1.56 46.70
C LEU A 895 -14.50 -1.81 46.58
N GLY A 896 -13.71 -1.56 47.64
CA GLY A 896 -12.27 -1.79 47.67
C GLY A 896 -11.50 -0.85 46.73
N LEU A 897 -11.98 0.36 46.52
CA LEU A 897 -11.32 1.35 45.68
C LEU A 897 -10.33 2.19 46.47
N ASP A 898 -9.11 2.28 46.02
CA ASP A 898 -8.05 3.09 46.63
C ASP A 898 -8.18 4.56 46.21
N PRO A 899 -8.47 5.51 47.13
CA PRO A 899 -8.54 6.94 46.76
C PRO A 899 -7.22 7.53 46.32
N GLU A 900 -6.08 6.88 46.63
CA GLU A 900 -4.75 7.34 46.30
C GLU A 900 -4.18 6.62 45.06
N GLN A 901 -5.01 5.81 44.36
CA GLN A 901 -4.57 5.12 43.16
C GLN A 901 -4.08 6.12 42.12
N PRO A 902 -2.84 6.01 41.59
CA PRO A 902 -2.33 6.90 40.60
C PRO A 902 -3.14 6.84 39.29
N ASN A 903 -3.11 7.91 38.53
CA ASN A 903 -3.71 7.92 37.20
C ASN A 903 -2.86 7.08 36.24
N ALA A 904 -3.42 6.02 35.70
CA ALA A 904 -2.77 5.10 34.76
C ALA A 904 -2.14 5.79 33.54
N LEU A 905 -2.64 6.98 33.16
CA LEU A 905 -2.07 7.75 32.05
C LEU A 905 -0.61 8.18 32.30
N TYR A 906 -0.23 8.36 33.58
CA TYR A 906 1.08 8.90 33.97
C TYR A 906 2.00 7.85 34.62
N GLU A 907 1.56 6.63 34.74
CA GLU A 907 2.34 5.52 35.27
C GLU A 907 3.07 4.66 34.17
#